data_1f5d90c49fd87fcad07517a34a4be9de
#
_entry.id   1f5d90c49fd87fcad07517a34a4be9de
#
_cell.length_a   1.000
_cell.length_b   1.000
_cell.length_c   1.000
_cell.angle_alpha   90.00
_cell.angle_beta   90.00
_cell.angle_gamma   90.00
#
_symmetry.space_group_name_H-M   'P 1'
#
loop_
_entity.id
_entity.type
_entity.pdbx_description
1 polymer ?
#
loop_
_entity_poly.entity_id
_entity_poly.type
_entity_poly.pdbx_seq_one_letter_code
_entity_poly.pdbx_strand_id
1 'polypeptide(L)'
;MNELILSERMPVLAMRGLVLFPQATMHFDVGREKSVRALEAAMNADQHIFLVTQKKIEQDDPGFGDLYEIGTVAHVLQVLKIPGDTVRVLVQGEYRARATQMLQTAPCMMARVESIPEEETPSITPRTEALLRQAIELFGEYAELSQRPMQDIMLHLLSEKDPGSAADMTAQAASYDYKEKMRVLSQLAPVRRLETANRLLARELEVLRLEAQLQEKTQQSIDKGQRDYYLREQLKVIRGELGENDEDAEIDEYREKIEKLHLPQEADEKLHKELQRLEKQPYGSAEASVIRNYLDVALELPWNTRTRERTDIRVARRILDEDHFGLEKVKERILEILAVRQLAPEQPGQIICLIGPPGVGKTSIAMSVARALNRKLARISLGGVHDEAEIRGHRKTYIGAMPGRILTAMQQAGTHNPLLLLDEIDKLGSDYRGDPSSALLEVLDAEQNATFRDNFLEIPFDLSECMFITTANTADTIPRPLLDRMEVIELGSYTDEESSIARDHLLPRQLAKNGLKKSQVRVTDDALREIIRCYTRESGVRNLERKLGELCRKCAVQLLSDEAPRRVTVTGTNLESILGPRRILPDKLPETDPIGLVTGLAWTSVGGETLEVECNVMDGSGKLILTGNLGDVMKESVQAAVSYLRTRAEQLHIPSDFYKTRDIHVHFPEGAVPKDGPSAGIAVCTALASALSGTPVRRDIAMTGEISIRGRVLPIGGLKEKTMAALRHGVKTVIIPHENEKDLQEIDQTVRRALNFLLVDHADAVLDAALVRPVQEEPAVRKTTERVLPVAQHDTAQPNQGIRQ
;
A
#
# COMPACT_ATOMS: atom_id res chain seq x y z
N MET A 1 52.35 29.13 -13.85
CA MET A 1 52.98 27.94 -13.23
C MET A 1 51.96 26.82 -13.32
N ASN A 2 52.31 25.68 -13.94
CA ASN A 2 51.42 24.52 -13.92
C ASN A 2 51.21 24.08 -12.45
N GLU A 3 50.06 24.37 -11.88
CA GLU A 3 49.68 23.74 -10.64
C GLU A 3 49.57 22.23 -10.88
N LEU A 4 50.38 21.46 -10.18
CA LEU A 4 50.39 19.98 -10.22
C LEU A 4 49.01 19.50 -9.83
N ILE A 5 48.32 18.84 -10.74
CA ILE A 5 47.09 18.09 -10.43
C ILE A 5 47.52 17.00 -9.45
N LEU A 6 47.27 17.20 -8.18
CA LEU A 6 47.51 16.21 -7.13
C LEU A 6 46.44 15.10 -7.27
N SER A 7 46.89 13.94 -7.66
CA SER A 7 46.03 12.74 -7.72
C SER A 7 46.35 11.87 -6.50
N GLU A 8 45.48 11.85 -5.54
CA GLU A 8 45.67 11.15 -4.25
C GLU A 8 44.62 10.07 -4.03
N ARG A 9 45.01 9.09 -3.23
CA ARG A 9 44.06 8.05 -2.76
C ARG A 9 43.48 8.46 -1.43
N MET A 10 42.17 8.74 -1.39
CA MET A 10 41.50 9.27 -0.20
C MET A 10 40.28 8.45 0.21
N PRO A 11 39.95 8.39 1.51
CA PRO A 11 38.66 7.90 1.98
C PRO A 11 37.54 8.82 1.52
N VAL A 12 36.41 8.23 1.13
CA VAL A 12 35.23 8.91 0.60
C VAL A 12 34.08 8.79 1.58
N LEU A 13 33.43 9.90 1.90
CA LEU A 13 32.24 9.92 2.71
C LEU A 13 31.06 10.51 1.90
N ALA A 14 30.05 9.65 1.70
CA ALA A 14 28.83 10.03 0.99
C ALA A 14 27.86 10.80 1.90
N MET A 15 27.58 12.06 1.55
CA MET A 15 26.73 12.95 2.34
C MET A 15 25.27 12.93 1.84
N ARG A 16 24.32 12.90 2.76
CA ARG A 16 22.88 12.94 2.49
C ARG A 16 22.36 14.38 2.53
N GLY A 17 22.03 14.96 1.38
CA GLY A 17 21.40 16.27 1.32
C GLY A 17 22.25 17.42 1.86
N LEU A 18 23.53 17.18 2.15
CA LEU A 18 24.49 18.16 2.63
C LEU A 18 25.54 18.39 1.56
N VAL A 19 26.00 19.63 1.45
CA VAL A 19 27.07 20.04 0.55
C VAL A 19 28.04 20.91 1.32
N LEU A 20 29.31 20.57 1.27
CA LEU A 20 30.37 21.36 1.87
C LEU A 20 31.10 22.13 0.77
N PHE A 21 31.29 23.44 0.96
CA PHE A 21 32.08 24.28 0.08
C PHE A 21 33.51 24.45 0.59
N PRO A 22 34.48 24.77 -0.28
CA PRO A 22 35.82 25.15 0.14
C PRO A 22 35.80 26.27 1.17
N GLN A 23 36.77 26.28 2.11
CA GLN A 23 36.91 27.20 3.22
C GLN A 23 35.75 27.23 4.24
N ALA A 24 34.62 26.53 3.95
CA ALA A 24 33.52 26.45 4.89
C ALA A 24 33.75 25.40 5.98
N THR A 25 33.25 25.69 7.18
CA THR A 25 33.24 24.73 8.30
C THR A 25 31.85 24.18 8.48
N MET A 26 31.75 22.87 8.67
CA MET A 26 30.47 22.19 8.88
C MET A 26 30.58 21.10 9.92
N HIS A 27 29.53 20.97 10.73
CA HIS A 27 29.37 19.82 11.62
C HIS A 27 28.19 18.98 11.16
N PHE A 28 28.32 17.66 11.22
CA PHE A 28 27.24 16.70 10.89
C PHE A 28 27.45 15.37 11.56
N ASP A 29 26.39 14.58 11.61
CA ASP A 29 26.38 13.29 12.27
C ASP A 29 26.57 12.16 11.23
N VAL A 30 27.46 11.20 11.55
CA VAL A 30 27.81 10.06 10.72
C VAL A 30 27.37 8.78 11.45
N GLY A 31 26.41 8.07 10.90
CA GLY A 31 25.86 6.85 11.49
C GLY A 31 26.05 5.58 10.62
N ARG A 32 26.43 5.73 9.33
CA ARG A 32 26.66 4.57 8.46
C ARG A 32 28.02 3.92 8.78
N GLU A 33 28.06 2.61 8.99
CA GLU A 33 29.28 1.89 9.31
C GLU A 33 30.42 2.16 8.32
N LYS A 34 30.15 2.13 7.00
CA LYS A 34 31.15 2.43 5.94
C LYS A 34 31.68 3.85 6.07
N SER A 35 30.82 4.82 6.42
CA SER A 35 31.20 6.23 6.58
C SER A 35 32.01 6.45 7.87
N VAL A 36 31.66 5.78 8.93
CA VAL A 36 32.44 5.81 10.19
C VAL A 36 33.84 5.23 9.96
N ARG A 37 33.96 4.12 9.23
CA ARG A 37 35.25 3.52 8.87
C ARG A 37 36.07 4.39 7.92
N ALA A 38 35.43 5.12 6.99
CA ALA A 38 36.09 6.08 6.14
C ALA A 38 36.68 7.24 6.96
N LEU A 39 35.94 7.72 7.96
CA LEU A 39 36.42 8.73 8.89
C LEU A 39 37.59 8.21 9.75
N GLU A 40 37.52 7.00 10.27
CA GLU A 40 38.61 6.36 11.02
C GLU A 40 39.86 6.21 10.15
N ALA A 41 39.70 5.86 8.87
CA ALA A 41 40.78 5.76 7.91
C ALA A 41 41.43 7.13 7.66
N ALA A 42 40.64 8.22 7.54
CA ALA A 42 41.14 9.58 7.44
C ALA A 42 41.91 10.00 8.68
N MET A 43 41.37 9.77 9.87
CA MET A 43 42.01 10.11 11.14
C MET A 43 43.32 9.37 11.40
N ASN A 44 43.49 8.17 10.86
CA ASN A 44 44.73 7.38 10.97
C ASN A 44 45.76 7.75 9.90
N ALA A 45 45.42 8.58 8.91
CA ALA A 45 46.29 9.08 7.87
C ALA A 45 46.62 10.57 8.11
N ASP A 46 46.33 11.41 7.14
CA ASP A 46 46.63 12.86 7.13
C ASP A 46 45.43 13.73 7.55
N GLN A 47 44.35 13.13 8.05
CA GLN A 47 43.11 13.78 8.44
C GLN A 47 42.31 14.41 7.27
N HIS A 48 42.63 14.06 6.01
CA HIS A 48 41.89 14.49 4.86
C HIS A 48 40.85 13.44 4.45
N ILE A 49 39.68 13.91 4.05
CA ILE A 49 38.57 13.08 3.60
C ILE A 49 37.85 13.75 2.43
N PHE A 50 37.49 12.98 1.42
CA PHE A 50 36.71 13.48 0.30
C PHE A 50 35.22 13.40 0.62
N LEU A 51 34.57 14.54 0.72
CA LEU A 51 33.15 14.68 0.99
C LEU A 51 32.40 14.88 -0.33
N VAL A 52 31.47 13.98 -0.62
CA VAL A 52 30.70 14.03 -1.86
C VAL A 52 29.23 13.73 -1.59
N THR A 53 28.34 14.53 -2.18
CA THR A 53 26.90 14.40 -1.99
C THR A 53 26.34 13.27 -2.85
N GLN A 54 25.40 12.49 -2.30
CA GLN A 54 24.65 11.46 -3.06
C GLN A 54 23.52 12.10 -3.89
N LYS A 55 23.26 11.55 -5.08
CA LYS A 55 22.23 12.05 -6.00
C LYS A 55 20.80 11.85 -5.50
N LYS A 56 20.55 10.77 -4.74
CA LYS A 56 19.24 10.43 -4.13
C LYS A 56 19.38 10.27 -2.63
N ILE A 57 18.58 11.01 -1.87
CA ILE A 57 18.64 11.02 -0.39
C ILE A 57 18.17 9.68 0.22
N GLU A 58 17.22 9.01 -0.43
CA GLU A 58 16.58 7.80 0.09
C GLU A 58 17.46 6.55 0.04
N GLN A 59 18.58 6.61 -0.67
CA GLN A 59 19.46 5.47 -0.86
C GLN A 59 20.39 5.26 0.33
N ASP A 60 20.28 4.12 1.01
CA ASP A 60 21.06 3.82 2.21
C ASP A 60 22.52 3.46 1.93
N ASP A 61 22.79 2.70 0.89
CA ASP A 61 24.15 2.29 0.49
C ASP A 61 24.43 2.75 -0.96
N PRO A 62 24.84 4.02 -1.17
CA PRO A 62 25.11 4.54 -2.50
C PRO A 62 26.39 3.94 -3.09
N GLY A 63 26.31 3.47 -4.34
CA GLY A 63 27.48 3.13 -5.14
C GLY A 63 28.14 4.36 -5.76
N PHE A 64 29.27 4.17 -6.44
CA PHE A 64 30.01 5.28 -7.08
C PHE A 64 29.17 6.07 -8.09
N GLY A 65 28.33 5.41 -8.88
CA GLY A 65 27.44 6.03 -9.85
C GLY A 65 26.32 6.88 -9.23
N ASP A 66 26.02 6.64 -7.95
CA ASP A 66 24.99 7.35 -7.20
C ASP A 66 25.49 8.64 -6.52
N LEU A 67 26.80 8.90 -6.62
CA LEU A 67 27.44 10.08 -6.09
C LEU A 67 27.61 11.14 -7.21
N TYR A 68 27.67 12.40 -6.81
CA TYR A 68 28.10 13.45 -7.74
C TYR A 68 29.59 13.28 -8.04
N GLU A 69 30.04 13.77 -9.19
CA GLU A 69 31.45 13.64 -9.61
C GLU A 69 32.36 14.60 -8.85
N ILE A 70 31.84 15.77 -8.52
CA ILE A 70 32.59 16.84 -7.84
C ILE A 70 32.16 16.87 -6.37
N GLY A 71 33.15 16.96 -5.52
CA GLY A 71 33.01 17.13 -4.09
C GLY A 71 34.10 18.05 -3.53
N THR A 72 34.22 18.07 -2.22
CA THR A 72 35.21 18.90 -1.51
C THR A 72 36.12 18.00 -0.68
N VAL A 73 37.42 18.16 -0.83
CA VAL A 73 38.40 17.61 0.12
C VAL A 73 38.35 18.47 1.37
N ALA A 74 38.20 17.81 2.51
CA ALA A 74 38.05 18.48 3.79
C ALA A 74 39.04 17.93 4.80
N HIS A 75 39.50 18.79 5.68
CA HIS A 75 40.29 18.45 6.86
C HIS A 75 39.36 18.19 8.03
N VAL A 76 39.56 17.08 8.74
CA VAL A 76 38.76 16.70 9.92
C VAL A 76 39.34 17.38 11.15
N LEU A 77 38.61 18.39 11.66
CA LEU A 77 39.06 19.18 12.83
C LEU A 77 38.75 18.49 14.15
N GLN A 78 37.59 17.87 14.30
CA GLN A 78 37.15 17.25 15.53
C GLN A 78 36.19 16.09 15.29
N VAL A 79 36.32 15.04 16.10
CA VAL A 79 35.46 13.85 16.08
C VAL A 79 34.96 13.58 17.49
N LEU A 80 33.64 13.58 17.67
CA LEU A 80 32.99 13.33 18.96
C LEU A 80 32.09 12.09 18.86
N LYS A 81 32.30 11.09 19.68
CA LYS A 81 31.41 9.93 19.78
C LYS A 81 30.15 10.29 20.58
N ILE A 82 28.99 10.02 20.01
CA ILE A 82 27.68 10.22 20.64
C ILE A 82 27.13 8.85 21.04
N PRO A 83 26.35 8.72 22.13
CA PRO A 83 25.69 7.46 22.48
C PRO A 83 24.83 6.95 21.32
N GLY A 84 24.99 5.67 20.86
CA GLY A 84 24.21 5.04 19.80
C GLY A 84 24.93 4.91 18.46
N ASP A 85 26.20 4.53 18.42
CA ASP A 85 27.03 4.26 17.22
C ASP A 85 27.12 5.41 16.19
N THR A 86 26.71 6.62 16.58
CA THR A 86 26.78 7.82 15.76
C THR A 86 27.98 8.67 16.15
N VAL A 87 28.65 9.21 15.17
CA VAL A 87 29.85 10.06 15.36
C VAL A 87 29.56 11.44 14.83
N ARG A 88 29.69 12.48 15.65
CA ARG A 88 29.63 13.88 15.22
C ARG A 88 30.99 14.35 14.78
N VAL A 89 31.04 14.92 13.60
CA VAL A 89 32.30 15.37 12.98
C VAL A 89 32.22 16.86 12.69
N LEU A 90 33.31 17.56 12.97
CA LEU A 90 33.53 18.92 12.51
C LEU A 90 34.63 18.88 11.44
N VAL A 91 34.31 19.39 10.27
CA VAL A 91 35.20 19.41 9.11
C VAL A 91 35.34 20.80 8.55
N GLN A 92 36.49 21.10 7.93
CA GLN A 92 36.73 22.31 7.17
C GLN A 92 37.05 21.94 5.73
N GLY A 93 36.30 22.48 4.78
CA GLY A 93 36.56 22.31 3.35
C GLY A 93 37.83 23.01 2.95
N GLU A 94 38.65 22.35 2.13
CA GLU A 94 39.91 22.96 1.63
C GLU A 94 39.81 23.32 0.17
N TYR A 95 39.58 22.33 -0.70
CA TYR A 95 39.52 22.57 -2.13
C TYR A 95 38.55 21.62 -2.84
N ARG A 96 38.13 21.99 -4.06
CA ARG A 96 37.32 21.16 -4.93
C ARG A 96 38.15 20.04 -5.52
N ALA A 97 37.53 18.88 -5.60
CA ALA A 97 38.15 17.72 -6.24
C ALA A 97 37.13 16.85 -6.97
N ARG A 98 37.61 16.01 -7.86
CA ARG A 98 36.83 15.04 -8.61
C ARG A 98 37.30 13.62 -8.27
N ALA A 99 36.36 12.75 -7.98
CA ALA A 99 36.66 11.33 -7.87
C ALA A 99 36.70 10.71 -9.28
N THR A 100 37.89 10.23 -9.70
CA THR A 100 38.09 9.67 -11.06
C THR A 100 37.93 8.17 -11.09
N GLN A 101 38.27 7.49 -10.02
CA GLN A 101 38.21 6.02 -9.95
C GLN A 101 37.92 5.56 -8.53
N MET A 102 36.92 4.67 -8.39
CA MET A 102 36.70 3.93 -7.15
C MET A 102 37.75 2.83 -7.02
N LEU A 103 38.48 2.84 -5.91
CA LEU A 103 39.54 1.86 -5.64
C LEU A 103 39.05 0.73 -4.73
N GLN A 104 38.12 1.05 -3.82
CA GLN A 104 37.62 0.10 -2.83
C GLN A 104 36.22 0.55 -2.36
N THR A 105 35.35 -0.44 -2.08
CA THR A 105 33.99 -0.19 -1.58
C THR A 105 33.75 -0.72 -0.17
N ALA A 106 34.59 -1.63 0.30
CA ALA A 106 34.55 -2.21 1.64
C ALA A 106 35.97 -2.40 2.18
N PRO A 107 36.26 -2.20 3.50
CA PRO A 107 35.34 -1.86 4.59
C PRO A 107 34.89 -0.37 4.59
N CYS A 108 35.57 0.52 3.87
CA CYS A 108 35.19 1.91 3.61
C CYS A 108 35.38 2.23 2.12
N MET A 109 34.70 3.26 1.64
CA MET A 109 34.92 3.73 0.27
C MET A 109 36.27 4.45 0.16
N MET A 110 37.08 4.05 -0.81
CA MET A 110 38.33 4.70 -1.17
C MET A 110 38.32 5.03 -2.66
N ALA A 111 38.62 6.24 -3.01
CA ALA A 111 38.69 6.68 -4.41
C ALA A 111 40.03 7.35 -4.72
N ARG A 112 40.34 7.36 -6.00
CA ARG A 112 41.36 8.24 -6.55
C ARG A 112 40.70 9.60 -6.77
N VAL A 113 41.18 10.61 -6.07
CA VAL A 113 40.65 11.96 -6.07
C VAL A 113 41.69 12.88 -6.71
N GLU A 114 41.26 13.67 -7.68
CA GLU A 114 42.08 14.62 -8.37
C GLU A 114 41.66 16.04 -7.99
N SER A 115 42.61 16.86 -7.53
CA SER A 115 42.34 18.26 -7.26
C SER A 115 41.92 18.99 -8.55
N ILE A 116 40.91 19.83 -8.46
CA ILE A 116 40.49 20.68 -9.57
C ILE A 116 41.11 22.04 -9.32
N PRO A 117 42.10 22.45 -10.12
CA PRO A 117 42.67 23.78 -9.98
C PRO A 117 41.57 24.83 -10.26
N GLU A 118 41.49 25.84 -9.44
CA GLU A 118 40.60 26.96 -9.71
C GLU A 118 41.18 27.72 -10.92
N GLU A 119 40.33 28.08 -11.87
CA GLU A 119 40.71 28.95 -12.97
C GLU A 119 41.21 30.27 -12.38
N GLU A 120 42.44 30.73 -12.75
CA GLU A 120 42.95 32.03 -12.30
C GLU A 120 41.88 33.07 -12.57
N THR A 121 41.50 33.83 -11.52
CA THR A 121 40.48 34.86 -11.65
C THR A 121 41.08 35.95 -12.59
N PRO A 122 40.51 36.19 -13.75
CA PRO A 122 40.98 37.28 -14.57
C PRO A 122 40.90 38.58 -13.78
N SER A 123 41.86 39.45 -13.98
CA SER A 123 41.92 40.78 -13.33
C SER A 123 40.52 41.39 -13.20
N ILE A 124 40.16 41.89 -11.99
CA ILE A 124 38.83 42.38 -11.64
C ILE A 124 38.31 43.28 -12.78
N THR A 125 37.35 42.73 -13.50
CA THR A 125 36.67 43.45 -14.58
C THR A 125 35.50 44.25 -13.99
N PRO A 126 35.02 45.31 -14.61
CA PRO A 126 33.82 46.01 -14.16
C PRO A 126 32.59 45.11 -14.00
N ARG A 127 32.49 44.02 -14.80
CA ARG A 127 31.44 43.02 -14.69
C ARG A 127 31.57 42.20 -13.41
N THR A 128 32.78 41.77 -13.08
CA THR A 128 33.04 40.98 -11.85
C THR A 128 32.76 41.82 -10.61
N GLU A 129 33.18 43.11 -10.62
CA GLU A 129 32.88 44.03 -9.52
C GLU A 129 31.37 44.26 -9.35
N ALA A 130 30.64 44.41 -10.44
CA ALA A 130 29.18 44.56 -10.41
C ALA A 130 28.47 43.29 -9.80
N LEU A 131 28.96 42.11 -10.15
CA LEU A 131 28.42 40.83 -9.60
C LEU A 131 28.73 40.68 -8.11
N LEU A 132 29.92 41.10 -7.65
CA LEU A 132 30.27 41.10 -6.23
C LEU A 132 29.39 42.08 -5.44
N ARG A 133 29.18 43.29 -5.95
CA ARG A 133 28.25 44.25 -5.31
C ARG A 133 26.84 43.72 -5.26
N GLN A 134 26.38 43.11 -6.34
CA GLN A 134 25.06 42.44 -6.38
C GLN A 134 24.93 41.30 -5.34
N ALA A 135 25.98 40.46 -5.17
CA ALA A 135 26.00 39.42 -4.15
C ALA A 135 25.88 39.99 -2.72
N ILE A 136 26.62 41.10 -2.45
CA ILE A 136 26.57 41.79 -1.15
C ILE A 136 25.15 42.34 -0.88
N GLU A 137 24.55 42.99 -1.88
CA GLU A 137 23.21 43.56 -1.76
C GLU A 137 22.14 42.47 -1.50
N LEU A 138 22.13 41.43 -2.36
CA LEU A 138 21.21 40.31 -2.23
C LEU A 138 21.39 39.56 -0.92
N PHE A 139 22.62 39.33 -0.49
CA PHE A 139 22.89 38.61 0.76
C PHE A 139 22.55 39.45 1.99
N GLY A 140 22.73 40.79 1.93
CA GLY A 140 22.31 41.73 2.98
C GLY A 140 20.79 41.64 3.20
N GLU A 141 20.02 41.73 2.12
CA GLU A 141 18.55 41.59 2.21
C GLU A 141 18.11 40.19 2.68
N TYR A 142 18.81 39.14 2.20
CA TYR A 142 18.57 37.77 2.66
C TYR A 142 18.81 37.63 4.16
N ALA A 143 19.88 38.21 4.69
CA ALA A 143 20.20 38.15 6.13
C ALA A 143 19.14 38.88 6.98
N GLU A 144 18.59 40.00 6.49
CA GLU A 144 17.50 40.71 7.17
C GLU A 144 16.20 39.91 7.19
N LEU A 145 15.79 39.32 6.06
CA LEU A 145 14.53 38.61 5.94
C LEU A 145 14.55 37.22 6.59
N SER A 146 15.71 36.55 6.57
CA SER A 146 15.85 35.18 7.13
C SER A 146 15.91 35.15 8.65
N GLN A 147 16.00 36.28 9.33
CA GLN A 147 16.12 36.43 10.80
C GLN A 147 17.22 35.56 11.45
N ARG A 148 18.24 35.17 10.70
CA ARG A 148 19.39 34.38 11.18
C ARG A 148 20.58 35.30 11.48
N PRO A 149 21.38 34.99 12.55
CA PRO A 149 22.60 35.75 12.81
C PRO A 149 23.67 35.43 11.75
N MET A 150 23.80 36.31 10.72
CA MET A 150 24.72 36.14 9.59
C MET A 150 25.73 37.27 9.51
N GLN A 151 25.91 38.03 10.62
CA GLN A 151 26.76 39.23 10.64
C GLN A 151 28.23 38.92 10.29
N ASP A 152 28.77 37.81 10.77
CA ASP A 152 30.15 37.40 10.50
C ASP A 152 30.37 37.08 9.02
N ILE A 153 29.41 36.38 8.40
CA ILE A 153 29.48 36.02 6.98
C ILE A 153 29.36 37.29 6.11
N MET A 154 28.50 38.22 6.50
CA MET A 154 28.35 39.50 5.81
C MET A 154 29.62 40.33 5.86
N LEU A 155 30.31 40.38 7.02
CA LEU A 155 31.59 41.09 7.15
C LEU A 155 32.68 40.47 6.28
N HIS A 156 32.76 39.17 6.20
CA HIS A 156 33.69 38.46 5.32
C HIS A 156 33.37 38.73 3.85
N LEU A 157 32.09 38.66 3.46
CA LEU A 157 31.66 38.91 2.08
C LEU A 157 31.97 40.35 1.63
N LEU A 158 31.84 41.34 2.52
CA LEU A 158 32.19 42.74 2.24
C LEU A 158 33.70 42.96 1.96
N SER A 159 34.56 42.11 2.56
CA SER A 159 36.01 42.16 2.36
C SER A 159 36.51 41.29 1.21
N GLU A 160 35.68 40.39 0.72
CA GLU A 160 36.07 39.41 -0.29
C GLU A 160 36.14 40.03 -1.69
N LYS A 161 37.21 39.70 -2.42
CA LYS A 161 37.46 40.20 -3.78
C LYS A 161 37.44 39.10 -4.82
N ASP A 162 37.53 37.82 -4.37
CA ASP A 162 37.46 36.70 -5.29
C ASP A 162 36.01 36.32 -5.54
N PRO A 163 35.54 36.32 -6.81
CA PRO A 163 34.15 35.96 -7.13
C PRO A 163 33.82 34.48 -6.82
N GLY A 164 34.83 33.62 -6.86
CA GLY A 164 34.65 32.21 -6.52
C GLY A 164 34.38 32.00 -5.03
N SER A 165 35.18 32.60 -4.18
CA SER A 165 35.02 32.57 -2.72
C SER A 165 33.71 33.23 -2.27
N ALA A 166 33.36 34.38 -2.85
CA ALA A 166 32.09 35.07 -2.59
C ALA A 166 30.87 34.18 -2.94
N ALA A 167 30.92 33.48 -4.06
CA ALA A 167 29.87 32.55 -4.46
C ALA A 167 29.74 31.38 -3.51
N ASP A 168 30.85 30.83 -3.03
CA ASP A 168 30.88 29.70 -2.11
C ASP A 168 30.36 30.09 -0.73
N MET A 169 30.74 31.22 -0.19
CA MET A 169 30.23 31.75 1.07
C MET A 169 28.71 31.97 1.04
N THR A 170 28.22 32.62 -0.01
CA THR A 170 26.77 32.86 -0.18
C THR A 170 25.99 31.57 -0.32
N ALA A 171 26.47 30.59 -1.12
CA ALA A 171 25.82 29.31 -1.30
C ALA A 171 25.87 28.41 -0.06
N GLN A 172 26.93 28.48 0.75
CA GLN A 172 27.03 27.78 2.00
C GLN A 172 26.00 28.28 3.03
N ALA A 173 25.85 29.61 3.13
CA ALA A 173 25.00 30.27 4.12
C ALA A 173 23.50 30.21 3.76
N ALA A 174 23.17 30.29 2.49
CA ALA A 174 21.79 30.30 2.03
C ALA A 174 21.11 28.95 2.18
N SER A 175 19.77 28.98 2.40
CA SER A 175 18.93 27.78 2.62
C SER A 175 18.53 27.07 1.34
N TYR A 176 19.44 26.95 0.36
CA TYR A 176 19.17 26.21 -0.87
C TYR A 176 19.00 24.71 -0.66
N ASP A 177 18.20 24.08 -1.54
CA ASP A 177 18.23 22.62 -1.66
C ASP A 177 19.62 22.12 -2.07
N TYR A 178 20.01 20.95 -1.61
CA TYR A 178 21.31 20.35 -1.89
C TYR A 178 21.62 20.25 -3.40
N LYS A 179 20.61 20.06 -4.26
CA LYS A 179 20.77 20.06 -5.71
C LYS A 179 21.21 21.42 -6.27
N GLU A 180 20.67 22.49 -5.69
CA GLU A 180 21.05 23.86 -6.05
C GLU A 180 22.46 24.19 -5.54
N LYS A 181 22.77 23.78 -4.30
CA LYS A 181 24.15 23.88 -3.77
C LYS A 181 25.15 23.10 -4.63
N MET A 182 24.78 21.90 -5.10
CA MET A 182 25.63 21.12 -6.01
C MET A 182 25.83 21.79 -7.37
N ARG A 183 24.84 22.52 -7.88
CA ARG A 183 25.03 23.34 -9.13
C ARG A 183 26.08 24.44 -8.95
N VAL A 184 26.10 25.07 -7.78
CA VAL A 184 27.12 26.10 -7.47
C VAL A 184 28.49 25.42 -7.27
N LEU A 185 28.57 24.33 -6.51
CA LEU A 185 29.82 23.62 -6.28
C LEU A 185 30.44 23.09 -7.57
N SER A 186 29.60 22.59 -8.49
CA SER A 186 30.05 22.01 -9.76
C SER A 186 30.43 23.05 -10.81
N GLN A 187 30.14 24.34 -10.60
CA GLN A 187 30.54 25.40 -11.51
C GLN A 187 31.98 25.83 -11.24
N LEU A 188 32.89 25.44 -12.13
CA LEU A 188 34.32 25.62 -11.93
C LEU A 188 34.77 27.07 -12.20
N ALA A 189 34.18 27.73 -13.21
CA ALA A 189 34.52 29.11 -13.55
C ALA A 189 34.02 30.10 -12.48
N PRO A 190 34.89 30.86 -11.77
CA PRO A 190 34.53 31.68 -10.59
C PRO A 190 33.43 32.71 -10.88
N VAL A 191 33.54 33.43 -12.01
CA VAL A 191 32.53 34.43 -12.38
C VAL A 191 31.17 33.84 -12.68
N ARG A 192 31.11 32.72 -13.39
CA ARG A 192 29.84 32.00 -13.67
C ARG A 192 29.25 31.38 -12.42
N ARG A 193 30.10 30.97 -11.47
CA ARG A 193 29.71 30.47 -10.16
C ARG A 193 28.98 31.56 -9.38
N LEU A 194 29.55 32.77 -9.33
CA LEU A 194 28.93 33.93 -8.69
C LEU A 194 27.60 34.33 -9.34
N GLU A 195 27.56 34.37 -10.69
CA GLU A 195 26.29 34.60 -11.42
C GLU A 195 25.22 33.59 -11.06
N THR A 196 25.61 32.31 -10.89
CA THR A 196 24.69 31.24 -10.51
C THR A 196 24.21 31.41 -9.06
N ALA A 197 25.11 31.71 -8.13
CA ALA A 197 24.79 31.98 -6.74
C ALA A 197 23.85 33.19 -6.58
N ASN A 198 24.15 34.31 -7.27
CA ASN A 198 23.30 35.50 -7.25
C ASN A 198 21.89 35.23 -7.78
N ARG A 199 21.77 34.48 -8.89
CA ARG A 199 20.47 34.12 -9.43
C ARG A 199 19.64 33.24 -8.47
N LEU A 200 20.28 32.28 -7.80
CA LEU A 200 19.60 31.44 -6.80
C LEU A 200 19.19 32.25 -5.58
N LEU A 201 20.07 33.14 -5.12
CA LEU A 201 19.80 34.01 -3.99
C LEU A 201 18.65 34.99 -4.27
N ALA A 202 18.62 35.59 -5.46
CA ALA A 202 17.51 36.46 -5.87
C ALA A 202 16.16 35.72 -5.87
N ARG A 203 16.15 34.46 -6.32
CA ARG A 203 14.93 33.62 -6.28
C ARG A 203 14.50 33.29 -4.86
N GLU A 204 15.41 32.94 -3.98
CA GLU A 204 15.12 32.67 -2.57
C GLU A 204 14.57 33.90 -1.86
N LEU A 205 15.11 35.09 -2.18
CA LEU A 205 14.59 36.38 -1.70
C LEU A 205 13.15 36.64 -2.13
N GLU A 206 12.76 36.28 -3.36
CA GLU A 206 11.36 36.42 -3.79
C GLU A 206 10.44 35.54 -2.92
N VAL A 207 10.84 34.31 -2.57
CA VAL A 207 10.09 33.42 -1.68
C VAL A 207 9.98 34.05 -0.30
N LEU A 208 11.08 34.48 0.31
CA LEU A 208 11.08 35.07 1.66
C LEU A 208 10.26 36.38 1.72
N ARG A 209 10.28 37.21 0.67
CA ARG A 209 9.42 38.40 0.58
C ARG A 209 7.92 38.02 0.58
N LEU A 210 7.55 36.96 -0.15
CA LEU A 210 6.17 36.47 -0.15
C LEU A 210 5.78 35.92 1.22
N GLU A 211 6.64 35.18 1.87
CA GLU A 211 6.42 34.68 3.22
C GLU A 211 6.23 35.80 4.23
N ALA A 212 7.10 36.84 4.17
CA ALA A 212 6.99 38.03 5.02
C ALA A 212 5.65 38.76 4.79
N GLN A 213 5.21 38.93 3.52
CA GLN A 213 3.93 39.56 3.20
C GLN A 213 2.73 38.74 3.71
N LEU A 214 2.81 37.39 3.65
CA LEU A 214 1.77 36.53 4.19
C LEU A 214 1.71 36.62 5.72
N GLN A 215 2.85 36.66 6.40
CA GLN A 215 2.91 36.84 7.86
C GLN A 215 2.34 38.22 8.27
N GLU A 216 2.68 39.28 7.54
CA GLU A 216 2.15 40.63 7.81
C GLU A 216 0.61 40.67 7.66
N LYS A 217 0.08 40.05 6.57
CA LYS A 217 -1.38 39.96 6.37
C LYS A 217 -2.06 39.15 7.47
N THR A 218 -1.41 38.06 7.93
CA THR A 218 -1.92 37.25 9.04
C THR A 218 -1.93 38.05 10.34
N GLN A 219 -0.86 38.79 10.61
CA GLN A 219 -0.78 39.66 11.78
C GLN A 219 -1.85 40.77 11.75
N GLN A 220 -2.04 41.43 10.60
CA GLN A 220 -3.11 42.44 10.41
C GLN A 220 -4.52 41.84 10.60
N SER A 221 -4.70 40.54 10.23
CA SER A 221 -5.96 39.84 10.47
C SER A 221 -6.19 39.57 11.97
N ILE A 222 -5.11 39.22 12.69
CA ILE A 222 -5.12 39.01 14.14
C ILE A 222 -5.43 40.33 14.88
N ASP A 223 -4.75 41.41 14.46
CA ASP A 223 -4.96 42.75 15.05
C ASP A 223 -6.40 43.26 14.80
N LYS A 224 -6.96 42.99 13.61
CA LYS A 224 -8.42 43.25 13.36
C LYS A 224 -9.30 42.39 14.30
N GLY A 225 -8.98 41.11 14.47
CA GLY A 225 -9.71 40.23 15.39
C GLY A 225 -9.65 40.73 16.84
N GLN A 226 -8.51 41.22 17.30
CA GLN A 226 -8.38 41.83 18.64
C GLN A 226 -9.15 43.12 18.77
N ARG A 227 -9.18 43.95 17.74
CA ARG A 227 -9.96 45.18 17.72
C ARG A 227 -11.46 44.89 17.70
N ASP A 228 -11.92 43.92 16.91
CA ASP A 228 -13.31 43.46 16.91
C ASP A 228 -13.69 42.84 18.24
N TYR A 229 -12.76 42.12 18.89
CA TYR A 229 -12.95 41.61 20.24
C TYR A 229 -13.14 42.74 21.27
N TYR A 230 -12.25 43.77 21.25
CA TYR A 230 -12.33 44.89 22.15
C TYR A 230 -13.64 45.70 21.97
N LEU A 231 -14.07 45.88 20.71
CA LEU A 231 -15.36 46.50 20.40
C LEU A 231 -16.55 45.64 20.84
N ARG A 232 -16.48 44.32 20.74
CA ARG A 232 -17.48 43.41 21.28
C ARG A 232 -17.53 43.43 22.80
N GLU A 233 -16.40 43.54 23.46
CA GLU A 233 -16.32 43.66 24.92
C GLU A 233 -16.88 44.98 25.41
N GLN A 234 -16.66 46.10 24.71
CA GLN A 234 -17.34 47.36 25.00
C GLN A 234 -18.84 47.27 24.77
N LEU A 235 -19.29 46.62 23.69
CA LEU A 235 -20.71 46.34 23.44
C LEU A 235 -21.32 45.50 24.56
N LYS A 236 -20.60 44.56 25.12
CA LYS A 236 -20.99 43.70 26.21
C LYS A 236 -21.17 44.46 27.54
N VAL A 237 -20.19 45.31 27.86
CA VAL A 237 -20.32 46.20 29.04
C VAL A 237 -21.55 47.12 28.91
N ILE A 238 -21.80 47.66 27.72
CA ILE A 238 -22.98 48.48 27.44
C ILE A 238 -24.27 47.66 27.51
N ARG A 239 -24.29 46.39 27.04
CA ARG A 239 -25.40 45.47 27.18
C ARG A 239 -25.63 45.03 28.63
N GLY A 240 -24.54 44.81 29.42
CA GLY A 240 -24.60 44.53 30.86
C GLY A 240 -25.25 45.70 31.66
N GLU A 241 -24.94 46.94 31.28
CA GLU A 241 -25.61 48.13 31.87
C GLU A 241 -27.06 48.29 31.44
N LEU A 242 -27.45 47.66 30.29
CA LEU A 242 -28.84 47.59 29.80
C LEU A 242 -29.64 46.40 30.34
N GLY A 243 -29.02 45.49 31.13
CA GLY A 243 -29.70 44.40 31.83
C GLY A 243 -29.91 43.13 30.93
N GLU A 244 -29.24 43.00 29.81
CA GLU A 244 -29.26 41.80 28.95
C GLU A 244 -28.13 40.86 29.33
N ASN A 245 -28.38 39.93 30.29
CA ASN A 245 -27.38 38.90 30.70
C ASN A 245 -27.41 37.69 29.76
N ASP A 246 -26.71 37.78 28.60
CA ASP A 246 -26.52 36.64 27.70
C ASP A 246 -25.67 35.52 28.35
N GLU A 247 -24.84 35.82 29.35
CA GLU A 247 -23.95 34.87 30.03
C GLU A 247 -24.73 33.92 30.95
N ASP A 248 -25.58 34.46 31.79
CA ASP A 248 -26.40 33.64 32.69
C ASP A 248 -27.36 32.75 31.89
N ALA A 249 -27.89 33.27 30.77
CA ALA A 249 -28.70 32.47 29.85
C ALA A 249 -27.96 31.31 29.20
N GLU A 250 -26.69 31.48 28.79
CA GLU A 250 -25.85 30.40 28.24
C GLU A 250 -25.58 29.30 29.28
N ILE A 251 -25.25 29.70 30.50
CA ILE A 251 -24.98 28.79 31.62
C ILE A 251 -26.24 28.02 32.01
N ASP A 252 -27.37 28.69 32.05
CA ASP A 252 -28.67 28.05 32.32
C ASP A 252 -29.07 27.10 31.20
N GLU A 253 -28.77 27.41 29.93
CA GLU A 253 -28.98 26.52 28.79
C GLU A 253 -28.13 25.24 28.93
N TYR A 254 -26.85 25.36 29.28
CA TYR A 254 -25.98 24.20 29.53
C TYR A 254 -26.50 23.35 30.68
N ARG A 255 -26.95 24.00 31.79
CA ARG A 255 -27.51 23.30 32.96
C ARG A 255 -28.75 22.51 32.59
N GLU A 256 -29.68 23.14 31.85
CA GLU A 256 -30.92 22.49 31.38
C GLU A 256 -30.61 21.30 30.42
N LYS A 257 -29.60 21.45 29.55
CA LYS A 257 -29.15 20.34 28.67
C LYS A 257 -28.57 19.17 29.45
N ILE A 258 -27.76 19.43 30.48
CA ILE A 258 -27.18 18.38 31.35
C ILE A 258 -28.30 17.61 32.06
N GLU A 259 -29.27 18.33 32.69
CA GLU A 259 -30.39 17.70 33.40
C GLU A 259 -31.28 16.86 32.47
N LYS A 260 -31.53 17.32 31.24
CA LYS A 260 -32.35 16.61 30.24
C LYS A 260 -31.72 15.32 29.75
N LEU A 261 -30.41 15.21 29.76
CA LEU A 261 -29.69 14.04 29.23
C LEU A 261 -29.72 12.84 30.18
N HIS A 262 -30.07 13.01 31.46
CA HIS A 262 -30.07 11.94 32.48
C HIS A 262 -28.78 11.13 32.46
N LEU A 263 -27.62 11.79 32.60
CA LEU A 263 -26.31 11.26 32.48
C LEU A 263 -25.95 10.21 33.55
N PRO A 264 -25.01 9.30 33.34
CA PRO A 264 -24.39 8.51 34.39
C PRO A 264 -23.79 9.42 35.46
N GLN A 265 -23.80 8.99 36.74
CA GLN A 265 -23.39 9.81 37.88
C GLN A 265 -21.99 10.45 37.69
N GLU A 266 -20.99 9.70 37.22
CA GLU A 266 -19.62 10.23 36.98
C GLU A 266 -19.60 11.32 35.92
N ALA A 267 -20.42 11.18 34.86
CA ALA A 267 -20.53 12.16 33.80
C ALA A 267 -21.24 13.42 34.29
N ASP A 268 -22.34 13.27 35.00
CA ASP A 268 -23.13 14.37 35.54
C ASP A 268 -22.29 15.23 36.50
N GLU A 269 -21.63 14.59 37.48
CA GLU A 269 -20.78 15.29 38.45
C GLU A 269 -19.64 16.06 37.74
N LYS A 270 -19.04 15.48 36.69
CA LYS A 270 -17.92 16.10 35.99
C LYS A 270 -18.39 17.27 35.12
N LEU A 271 -19.50 17.13 34.40
CA LEU A 271 -20.04 18.22 33.56
C LEU A 271 -20.51 19.39 34.39
N HIS A 272 -21.19 19.15 35.54
CA HIS A 272 -21.54 20.20 36.47
C HIS A 272 -20.31 20.93 37.06
N LYS A 273 -19.22 20.20 37.34
CA LYS A 273 -17.97 20.79 37.78
C LYS A 273 -17.28 21.66 36.71
N GLU A 274 -17.31 21.23 35.47
CA GLU A 274 -16.78 22.04 34.35
C GLU A 274 -17.68 23.25 34.08
N LEU A 275 -19.00 23.10 34.21
CA LEU A 275 -19.96 24.24 34.15
C LEU A 275 -19.68 25.27 35.25
N GLN A 276 -19.44 24.83 36.51
CA GLN A 276 -19.09 25.74 37.61
C GLN A 276 -17.71 26.43 37.38
N ARG A 277 -16.81 25.79 36.60
CA ARG A 277 -15.56 26.43 36.20
C ARG A 277 -15.81 27.48 35.12
N LEU A 278 -16.71 27.20 34.17
CA LEU A 278 -17.11 28.16 33.14
C LEU A 278 -17.71 29.42 33.76
N GLU A 279 -18.62 29.27 34.76
CA GLU A 279 -19.21 30.37 35.52
C GLU A 279 -18.18 31.31 36.17
N LYS A 280 -17.00 30.77 36.55
CA LYS A 280 -15.94 31.55 37.22
C LYS A 280 -14.92 32.16 36.26
N GLN A 281 -14.97 31.80 34.98
CA GLN A 281 -14.01 32.30 33.98
C GLN A 281 -14.50 33.57 33.30
N PRO A 282 -13.62 34.53 33.04
CA PRO A 282 -14.02 35.71 32.25
C PRO A 282 -14.47 35.28 30.86
N TYR A 283 -15.56 35.88 30.42
CA TYR A 283 -16.09 35.64 29.09
C TYR A 283 -15.04 35.98 28.00
N GLY A 284 -14.86 35.09 27.03
CA GLY A 284 -13.87 35.27 25.97
C GLY A 284 -12.43 34.90 26.34
N SER A 285 -12.20 34.39 27.54
CA SER A 285 -10.88 33.78 27.86
C SER A 285 -10.65 32.54 27.03
N ALA A 286 -9.38 32.25 26.72
CA ALA A 286 -9.02 31.01 26.00
C ALA A 286 -9.48 29.76 26.78
N GLU A 287 -9.42 29.81 28.13
CA GLU A 287 -9.87 28.73 28.99
C GLU A 287 -11.40 28.54 28.93
N ALA A 288 -12.17 29.59 28.92
CA ALA A 288 -13.63 29.51 28.73
C ALA A 288 -14.00 28.89 27.38
N SER A 289 -13.28 29.23 26.31
CA SER A 289 -13.45 28.61 24.98
C SER A 289 -13.15 27.11 24.98
N VAL A 290 -12.13 26.67 25.70
CA VAL A 290 -11.81 25.24 25.86
C VAL A 290 -12.89 24.51 26.63
N ILE A 291 -13.41 25.11 27.71
CA ILE A 291 -14.47 24.50 28.50
C ILE A 291 -15.78 24.42 27.70
N ARG A 292 -16.15 25.47 26.95
CA ARG A 292 -17.33 25.45 26.06
C ARG A 292 -17.23 24.32 25.04
N ASN A 293 -16.09 24.24 24.31
CA ASN A 293 -15.88 23.17 23.34
C ASN A 293 -15.98 21.79 24.00
N TYR A 294 -15.48 21.63 25.22
CA TYR A 294 -15.60 20.39 25.97
C TYR A 294 -17.06 20.06 26.31
N LEU A 295 -17.83 21.05 26.83
CA LEU A 295 -19.22 20.87 27.16
C LEU A 295 -20.07 20.59 25.91
N ASP A 296 -19.84 21.31 24.81
CA ASP A 296 -20.55 21.08 23.54
C ASP A 296 -20.35 19.66 23.05
N VAL A 297 -19.10 19.19 22.95
CA VAL A 297 -18.78 17.82 22.54
C VAL A 297 -19.41 16.78 23.48
N ALA A 298 -19.33 17.00 24.80
CA ALA A 298 -19.84 16.04 25.77
C ALA A 298 -21.40 15.96 25.73
N LEU A 299 -22.09 17.10 25.52
CA LEU A 299 -23.53 17.16 25.42
C LEU A 299 -24.10 16.66 24.07
N GLU A 300 -23.32 16.73 23.01
CA GLU A 300 -23.69 16.18 21.70
C GLU A 300 -23.58 14.67 21.63
N LEU A 301 -22.90 14.03 22.58
CA LEU A 301 -22.80 12.56 22.61
C LEU A 301 -24.15 11.91 22.92
N PRO A 302 -24.47 10.79 22.27
CA PRO A 302 -25.75 10.11 22.43
C PRO A 302 -25.78 9.21 23.68
N TRP A 303 -25.79 9.79 24.88
CA TRP A 303 -25.74 9.04 26.14
C TRP A 303 -26.87 8.03 26.31
N ASN A 304 -28.12 8.45 25.97
CA ASN A 304 -29.34 7.67 26.21
C ASN A 304 -30.19 7.47 24.95
N THR A 305 -29.79 8.04 23.82
CA THR A 305 -30.58 7.98 22.59
C THR A 305 -30.34 6.66 21.88
N ARG A 306 -31.37 5.81 21.79
CA ARG A 306 -31.25 4.49 21.13
C ARG A 306 -32.15 4.40 19.92
N THR A 307 -31.67 3.74 18.86
CA THR A 307 -32.52 3.31 17.74
C THR A 307 -33.18 1.99 18.07
N ARG A 308 -34.47 1.86 17.71
CA ARG A 308 -35.21 0.60 17.88
C ARG A 308 -34.62 -0.42 16.88
N GLU A 309 -33.91 -1.42 17.40
CA GLU A 309 -33.31 -2.48 16.59
C GLU A 309 -34.41 -3.39 15.99
N ARG A 310 -34.17 -3.83 14.76
CA ARG A 310 -35.00 -4.82 14.08
C ARG A 310 -34.32 -6.17 14.22
N THR A 311 -35.03 -7.16 14.78
CA THR A 311 -34.48 -8.49 15.07
C THR A 311 -34.99 -9.60 14.13
N ASP A 312 -35.94 -9.29 13.20
CA ASP A 312 -36.49 -10.30 12.28
C ASP A 312 -35.46 -10.73 11.22
N ILE A 313 -34.91 -11.95 11.36
CA ILE A 313 -33.92 -12.58 10.47
C ILE A 313 -34.44 -12.67 9.03
N ARG A 314 -35.75 -12.86 8.82
CA ARG A 314 -36.34 -12.95 7.47
C ARG A 314 -36.27 -11.62 6.74
N VAL A 315 -36.46 -10.51 7.47
CA VAL A 315 -36.30 -9.16 6.92
C VAL A 315 -34.82 -8.89 6.64
N ALA A 316 -33.92 -9.28 7.54
CA ALA A 316 -32.49 -9.16 7.33
C ALA A 316 -32.01 -9.91 6.07
N ARG A 317 -32.44 -11.17 5.91
CA ARG A 317 -32.15 -11.97 4.70
C ARG A 317 -32.65 -11.28 3.44
N ARG A 318 -33.88 -10.80 3.43
CA ARG A 318 -34.44 -10.11 2.27
C ARG A 318 -33.63 -8.87 1.90
N ILE A 319 -33.22 -8.06 2.88
CA ILE A 319 -32.44 -6.85 2.64
C ILE A 319 -31.06 -7.20 2.09
N LEU A 320 -30.40 -8.22 2.63
CA LEU A 320 -29.10 -8.69 2.12
C LEU A 320 -29.20 -9.23 0.70
N ASP A 321 -30.29 -9.92 0.36
CA ASP A 321 -30.54 -10.45 -1.00
C ASP A 321 -30.90 -9.36 -2.00
N GLU A 322 -31.62 -8.33 -1.57
CA GLU A 322 -31.92 -7.15 -2.41
C GLU A 322 -30.67 -6.33 -2.73
N ASP A 323 -29.74 -6.21 -1.77
CA ASP A 323 -28.56 -5.35 -1.91
C ASP A 323 -27.36 -6.05 -2.55
N HIS A 324 -27.25 -7.35 -2.38
CA HIS A 324 -26.09 -8.13 -2.79
C HIS A 324 -26.48 -9.39 -3.57
N PHE A 325 -25.98 -9.49 -4.77
CA PHE A 325 -26.09 -10.72 -5.56
C PHE A 325 -25.02 -11.73 -5.13
N GLY A 326 -25.36 -13.01 -5.02
CA GLY A 326 -24.46 -14.07 -4.57
C GLY A 326 -24.04 -13.91 -3.11
N LEU A 327 -22.79 -14.24 -2.78
CA LEU A 327 -22.20 -14.18 -1.43
C LEU A 327 -22.97 -14.99 -0.37
N GLU A 328 -23.58 -16.13 -0.77
CA GLU A 328 -24.48 -16.91 0.09
C GLU A 328 -23.83 -17.30 1.43
N LYS A 329 -22.58 -17.81 1.41
CA LYS A 329 -21.83 -18.16 2.63
C LYS A 329 -21.66 -16.96 3.58
N VAL A 330 -21.38 -15.77 3.03
CA VAL A 330 -21.21 -14.53 3.80
C VAL A 330 -22.54 -14.10 4.43
N LYS A 331 -23.62 -14.12 3.64
CA LYS A 331 -24.98 -13.82 4.13
C LYS A 331 -25.43 -14.80 5.21
N GLU A 332 -25.22 -16.10 5.01
CA GLU A 332 -25.55 -17.13 6.01
C GLU A 332 -24.81 -16.87 7.33
N ARG A 333 -23.48 -16.61 7.25
CA ARG A 333 -22.70 -16.35 8.46
C ARG A 333 -23.15 -15.09 9.19
N ILE A 334 -23.48 -14.02 8.46
CA ILE A 334 -24.05 -12.80 9.04
C ILE A 334 -25.40 -13.12 9.71
N LEU A 335 -26.27 -13.88 9.06
CA LEU A 335 -27.58 -14.25 9.63
C LEU A 335 -27.45 -15.13 10.86
N GLU A 336 -26.47 -16.03 10.93
CA GLU A 336 -26.15 -16.82 12.13
C GLU A 336 -25.79 -15.91 13.30
N ILE A 337 -24.91 -14.93 13.10
CA ILE A 337 -24.52 -13.95 14.13
C ILE A 337 -25.72 -13.12 14.59
N LEU A 338 -26.57 -12.68 13.66
CA LEU A 338 -27.79 -11.96 14.00
C LEU A 338 -28.81 -12.81 14.75
N ALA A 339 -28.88 -14.13 14.44
CA ALA A 339 -29.73 -15.09 15.15
C ALA A 339 -29.27 -15.29 16.60
N VAL A 340 -27.97 -15.45 16.82
CA VAL A 340 -27.40 -15.54 18.19
C VAL A 340 -27.71 -14.29 18.99
N ARG A 341 -27.53 -13.09 18.38
CA ARG A 341 -27.85 -11.82 19.02
C ARG A 341 -29.33 -11.69 19.36
N GLN A 342 -30.23 -12.23 18.54
CA GLN A 342 -31.67 -12.22 18.85
C GLN A 342 -32.01 -13.16 20.02
N LEU A 343 -31.33 -14.29 20.13
CA LEU A 343 -31.57 -15.29 21.20
C LEU A 343 -30.93 -14.89 22.53
N ALA A 344 -29.80 -14.20 22.48
CA ALA A 344 -29.02 -13.83 23.66
C ALA A 344 -28.60 -12.34 23.58
N PRO A 345 -29.56 -11.39 23.72
CA PRO A 345 -29.27 -9.96 23.52
C PRO A 345 -28.33 -9.36 24.58
N GLU A 346 -28.18 -10.01 25.73
CA GLU A 346 -27.29 -9.58 26.81
C GLU A 346 -25.84 -10.06 26.63
N GLN A 347 -25.59 -10.96 25.67
CA GLN A 347 -24.21 -11.37 25.37
C GLN A 347 -23.47 -10.28 24.62
N PRO A 348 -22.18 -10.07 24.93
CA PRO A 348 -21.35 -9.12 24.21
C PRO A 348 -21.39 -9.42 22.70
N GLY A 349 -21.56 -8.36 21.90
CA GLY A 349 -21.66 -8.50 20.45
C GLY A 349 -20.37 -9.04 19.84
N GLN A 350 -20.48 -10.01 18.95
CA GLN A 350 -19.34 -10.50 18.16
C GLN A 350 -18.88 -9.40 17.21
N ILE A 351 -17.56 -9.28 17.06
CA ILE A 351 -16.93 -8.34 16.14
C ILE A 351 -16.76 -9.06 14.81
N ILE A 352 -17.36 -8.55 13.76
CA ILE A 352 -17.26 -9.13 12.42
C ILE A 352 -16.09 -8.51 11.67
N CYS A 353 -15.18 -9.32 11.14
CA CYS A 353 -14.11 -8.89 10.26
C CYS A 353 -14.33 -9.39 8.84
N LEU A 354 -14.59 -8.47 7.92
CA LEU A 354 -14.79 -8.77 6.50
C LEU A 354 -13.43 -8.66 5.77
N ILE A 355 -12.86 -9.80 5.39
CA ILE A 355 -11.58 -9.86 4.69
C ILE A 355 -11.78 -10.23 3.23
N GLY A 356 -11.05 -9.60 2.33
CA GLY A 356 -11.08 -9.95 0.90
C GLY A 356 -10.53 -8.83 0.01
N PRO A 357 -10.37 -9.07 -1.28
CA PRO A 357 -9.79 -8.11 -2.20
C PRO A 357 -10.60 -6.82 -2.29
N PRO A 358 -9.98 -5.72 -2.79
CA PRO A 358 -10.68 -4.45 -2.96
C PRO A 358 -11.83 -4.58 -3.98
N GLY A 359 -12.98 -3.98 -3.66
CA GLY A 359 -14.12 -3.92 -4.59
C GLY A 359 -15.09 -5.10 -4.53
N VAL A 360 -14.91 -6.07 -3.62
CA VAL A 360 -15.85 -7.20 -3.44
C VAL A 360 -17.10 -6.84 -2.62
N GLY A 361 -17.21 -5.59 -2.13
CA GLY A 361 -18.43 -5.14 -1.44
C GLY A 361 -18.37 -5.15 0.08
N LYS A 362 -17.21 -5.29 0.72
CA LYS A 362 -17.05 -5.31 2.20
C LYS A 362 -17.82 -4.19 2.90
N THR A 363 -17.51 -2.94 2.53
CA THR A 363 -18.17 -1.74 3.08
C THR A 363 -19.68 -1.71 2.77
N SER A 364 -20.07 -2.18 1.59
CA SER A 364 -21.48 -2.25 1.16
C SER A 364 -22.28 -3.25 2.00
N ILE A 365 -21.72 -4.41 2.30
CA ILE A 365 -22.33 -5.42 3.19
C ILE A 365 -22.55 -4.84 4.59
N ALA A 366 -21.55 -4.15 5.16
CA ALA A 366 -21.70 -3.50 6.47
C ALA A 366 -22.86 -2.47 6.48
N MET A 367 -23.01 -1.70 5.40
CA MET A 367 -24.13 -0.77 5.23
C MET A 367 -25.48 -1.51 5.19
N SER A 368 -25.54 -2.64 4.50
CA SER A 368 -26.77 -3.44 4.41
C SER A 368 -27.12 -4.12 5.73
N VAL A 369 -26.13 -4.55 6.51
CA VAL A 369 -26.32 -5.06 7.87
C VAL A 369 -26.90 -3.94 8.77
N ALA A 370 -26.35 -2.72 8.73
CA ALA A 370 -26.87 -1.60 9.49
C ALA A 370 -28.35 -1.30 9.12
N ARG A 371 -28.67 -1.33 7.81
CA ARG A 371 -30.03 -1.16 7.31
C ARG A 371 -30.96 -2.30 7.76
N ALA A 372 -30.48 -3.53 7.73
CA ALA A 372 -31.24 -4.70 8.14
C ALA A 372 -31.63 -4.64 9.63
N LEU A 373 -30.69 -4.25 10.47
CA LEU A 373 -30.89 -4.06 11.91
C LEU A 373 -31.59 -2.74 12.27
N ASN A 374 -31.79 -1.83 11.34
CA ASN A 374 -32.26 -0.48 11.58
C ASN A 374 -31.36 0.31 12.55
N ARG A 375 -30.04 0.08 12.50
CA ARG A 375 -29.02 0.82 13.24
C ARG A 375 -28.46 1.96 12.42
N LYS A 376 -28.12 3.05 13.07
CA LYS A 376 -27.34 4.11 12.41
C LYS A 376 -25.92 3.61 12.16
N LEU A 377 -25.36 3.99 11.01
CA LEU A 377 -24.00 3.62 10.64
C LEU A 377 -23.08 4.83 10.80
N ALA A 378 -21.96 4.64 11.49
CA ALA A 378 -20.83 5.56 11.40
C ALA A 378 -19.59 4.82 10.89
N ARG A 379 -18.86 5.46 9.99
CA ARG A 379 -17.67 4.89 9.35
C ARG A 379 -16.41 5.58 9.86
N ILE A 380 -15.45 4.79 10.29
CA ILE A 380 -14.12 5.23 10.74
C ILE A 380 -13.10 4.61 9.80
N SER A 381 -12.35 5.44 9.08
CA SER A 381 -11.22 4.95 8.28
C SER A 381 -9.98 4.84 9.16
N LEU A 382 -9.41 3.64 9.24
CA LEU A 382 -8.19 3.36 9.99
C LEU A 382 -6.93 3.42 9.12
N GLY A 383 -7.09 3.49 7.80
CA GLY A 383 -5.97 3.62 6.89
C GLY A 383 -5.20 4.93 7.09
N GLY A 384 -3.92 4.82 7.42
CA GLY A 384 -3.04 5.97 7.69
C GLY A 384 -3.09 6.51 9.12
N VAL A 385 -3.73 5.80 10.04
CA VAL A 385 -3.68 6.10 11.49
C VAL A 385 -2.37 5.55 12.04
N HIS A 386 -1.58 6.43 12.66
CA HIS A 386 -0.28 6.10 13.23
C HIS A 386 -0.16 6.47 14.72
N ASP A 387 -1.06 7.31 15.21
CA ASP A 387 -1.04 7.81 16.60
C ASP A 387 -2.26 7.29 17.38
N GLU A 388 -2.03 6.79 18.58
CA GLU A 388 -3.07 6.38 19.53
C GLU A 388 -4.05 7.53 19.81
N ALA A 389 -3.56 8.77 19.83
CA ALA A 389 -4.39 9.96 20.07
C ALA A 389 -5.47 10.18 18.99
N GLU A 390 -5.29 9.64 17.77
CA GLU A 390 -6.36 9.69 16.77
C GLU A 390 -7.57 8.82 17.17
N ILE A 391 -7.35 7.72 17.88
CA ILE A 391 -8.41 6.81 18.36
C ILE A 391 -9.02 7.31 19.66
N ARG A 392 -8.16 7.68 20.65
CA ARG A 392 -8.53 8.07 22.01
C ARG A 392 -8.65 9.58 22.25
N GLY A 393 -8.37 10.42 21.25
CA GLY A 393 -8.39 11.87 21.40
C GLY A 393 -7.15 12.44 22.10
N HIS A 394 -7.05 13.76 22.05
CA HIS A 394 -6.00 14.52 22.73
C HIS A 394 -6.52 15.05 24.06
N ARG A 395 -5.63 15.19 25.07
CA ARG A 395 -6.01 15.76 26.37
C ARG A 395 -6.57 17.17 26.19
N LYS A 396 -7.73 17.45 26.76
CA LYS A 396 -8.47 18.73 26.65
C LYS A 396 -7.68 19.99 27.02
N THR A 397 -6.55 19.83 27.76
CA THR A 397 -5.68 20.93 28.16
C THR A 397 -4.88 21.56 27.04
N TYR A 398 -4.79 20.91 25.88
CA TYR A 398 -4.10 21.44 24.71
C TYR A 398 -5.03 22.32 23.88
N ILE A 399 -4.54 23.47 23.40
CA ILE A 399 -5.28 24.32 22.46
C ILE A 399 -5.48 23.54 21.17
N GLY A 400 -6.74 23.42 20.72
CA GLY A 400 -7.08 22.62 19.53
C GLY A 400 -7.27 21.13 19.81
N ALA A 401 -7.35 20.69 21.09
CA ALA A 401 -7.66 19.30 21.42
C ALA A 401 -9.04 18.91 20.84
N MET A 402 -9.11 17.70 20.34
CA MET A 402 -10.31 17.10 19.75
C MET A 402 -10.55 15.72 20.34
N PRO A 403 -11.83 15.27 20.40
CA PRO A 403 -12.15 13.89 20.76
C PRO A 403 -11.57 12.92 19.73
N GLY A 404 -11.37 11.67 20.14
CA GLY A 404 -10.93 10.60 19.27
C GLY A 404 -11.95 10.23 18.19
N ARG A 405 -11.52 9.52 17.17
CA ARG A 405 -12.37 9.09 16.04
C ARG A 405 -13.57 8.26 16.50
N ILE A 406 -13.44 7.49 17.59
CA ILE A 406 -14.54 6.68 18.15
C ILE A 406 -15.65 7.58 18.65
N LEU A 407 -15.37 8.54 19.53
CA LEU A 407 -16.38 9.46 20.04
C LEU A 407 -16.95 10.35 18.93
N THR A 408 -16.13 10.82 18.01
CA THR A 408 -16.59 11.57 16.84
C THR A 408 -17.57 10.75 16.00
N ALA A 409 -17.33 9.45 15.84
CA ALA A 409 -18.25 8.56 15.14
C ALA A 409 -19.56 8.35 15.91
N MET A 410 -19.51 8.27 17.25
CA MET A 410 -20.70 8.20 18.11
C MET A 410 -21.55 9.46 17.99
N GLN A 411 -20.93 10.63 18.01
CA GLN A 411 -21.57 11.92 17.79
C GLN A 411 -22.27 11.98 16.42
N GLN A 412 -21.56 11.60 15.34
CA GLN A 412 -22.12 11.54 13.99
C GLN A 412 -23.31 10.58 13.86
N ALA A 413 -23.24 9.43 14.53
CA ALA A 413 -24.33 8.46 14.56
C ALA A 413 -25.57 9.01 15.29
N GLY A 414 -25.37 9.81 16.34
CA GLY A 414 -26.43 10.38 17.16
C GLY A 414 -27.28 9.35 17.93
N THR A 415 -26.72 8.15 18.13
CA THR A 415 -27.39 7.04 18.85
C THR A 415 -26.34 6.25 19.65
N HIS A 416 -26.75 5.71 20.79
CA HIS A 416 -25.91 4.94 21.71
C HIS A 416 -25.61 3.54 21.19
N ASN A 417 -26.47 2.99 20.32
CA ASN A 417 -26.35 1.67 19.73
C ASN A 417 -26.11 1.66 18.21
N PRO A 418 -25.12 2.40 17.68
CA PRO A 418 -24.83 2.42 16.26
C PRO A 418 -24.15 1.12 15.79
N LEU A 419 -24.02 0.99 14.47
CA LEU A 419 -23.04 0.12 13.86
C LEU A 419 -21.81 0.96 13.51
N LEU A 420 -20.68 0.65 14.13
CA LEU A 420 -19.38 1.27 13.84
C LEU A 420 -18.61 0.43 12.82
N LEU A 421 -18.36 1.01 11.66
CA LEU A 421 -17.58 0.40 10.61
C LEU A 421 -16.14 0.90 10.67
N LEU A 422 -15.23 0.02 11.10
CA LEU A 422 -13.80 0.26 11.15
C LEU A 422 -13.17 -0.20 9.83
N ASP A 423 -12.95 0.72 8.92
CA ASP A 423 -12.53 0.41 7.55
C ASP A 423 -11.01 0.41 7.41
N GLU A 424 -10.46 -0.57 6.68
CA GLU A 424 -9.03 -0.73 6.41
C GLU A 424 -8.16 -0.95 7.66
N ILE A 425 -8.57 -1.88 8.55
CA ILE A 425 -7.81 -2.22 9.77
C ILE A 425 -6.44 -2.85 9.47
N ASP A 426 -6.27 -3.44 8.30
CA ASP A 426 -5.01 -4.00 7.77
C ASP A 426 -3.95 -2.94 7.44
N LYS A 427 -4.32 -1.66 7.44
CA LYS A 427 -3.44 -0.52 7.14
C LYS A 427 -3.09 0.31 8.36
N LEU A 428 -3.30 -0.22 9.56
CA LEU A 428 -2.81 0.40 10.79
C LEU A 428 -1.29 0.44 10.78
N GLY A 429 -0.72 1.63 10.96
CA GLY A 429 0.71 1.81 11.13
C GLY A 429 1.08 1.78 12.62
N SER A 430 2.28 1.30 12.94
CA SER A 430 2.88 1.47 14.27
C SER A 430 4.13 2.33 14.13
N ASP A 431 4.14 3.49 14.78
CA ASP A 431 5.27 4.40 14.82
C ASP A 431 5.77 4.60 16.25
N TYR A 432 6.94 5.23 16.40
CA TYR A 432 7.53 5.62 17.70
C TYR A 432 6.62 6.51 18.57
N ARG A 433 5.49 7.00 18.04
CA ARG A 433 4.58 7.95 18.72
C ARG A 433 3.40 7.30 19.41
N GLY A 434 3.15 6.01 19.20
CA GLY A 434 2.04 5.30 19.82
C GLY A 434 1.68 4.02 19.07
N ASP A 435 0.87 3.19 19.73
CA ASP A 435 0.33 1.96 19.16
C ASP A 435 -1.21 2.06 19.06
N PRO A 436 -1.76 2.48 17.90
CA PRO A 436 -3.21 2.54 17.72
C PRO A 436 -3.89 1.17 17.86
N SER A 437 -3.15 0.06 17.68
CA SER A 437 -3.67 -1.29 17.87
C SER A 437 -4.05 -1.53 19.33
N SER A 438 -3.25 -1.03 20.29
CA SER A 438 -3.54 -1.14 21.73
C SER A 438 -4.81 -0.36 22.11
N ALA A 439 -5.02 0.83 21.53
CA ALA A 439 -6.25 1.59 21.73
C ALA A 439 -7.47 0.86 21.17
N LEU A 440 -7.36 0.25 20.00
CA LEU A 440 -8.44 -0.54 19.41
C LEU A 440 -8.72 -1.83 20.18
N LEU A 441 -7.74 -2.43 20.83
CA LEU A 441 -7.96 -3.59 21.69
C LEU A 441 -8.92 -3.26 22.83
N GLU A 442 -8.82 -2.08 23.45
CA GLU A 442 -9.77 -1.65 24.48
C GLU A 442 -11.18 -1.39 23.92
N VAL A 443 -11.27 -0.74 22.76
CA VAL A 443 -12.55 -0.47 22.10
C VAL A 443 -13.27 -1.76 21.70
N LEU A 444 -12.54 -2.73 21.23
CA LEU A 444 -13.05 -4.00 20.72
C LEU A 444 -13.16 -5.10 21.79
N ASP A 445 -12.64 -4.88 22.99
CA ASP A 445 -12.76 -5.81 24.08
C ASP A 445 -14.11 -5.66 24.77
N ALA A 446 -14.96 -6.67 24.71
CA ALA A 446 -16.28 -6.65 25.31
C ALA A 446 -16.28 -6.48 26.84
N GLU A 447 -15.18 -6.81 27.52
CA GLU A 447 -15.04 -6.62 28.98
C GLU A 447 -14.62 -5.19 29.34
N GLN A 448 -13.98 -4.47 28.42
CA GLN A 448 -13.42 -3.14 28.66
C GLN A 448 -14.20 -2.01 27.99
N ASN A 449 -14.89 -2.28 26.88
CA ASN A 449 -15.56 -1.27 26.07
C ASN A 449 -16.74 -0.57 26.77
N ALA A 450 -17.32 -1.18 27.80
CA ALA A 450 -18.34 -0.56 28.64
C ALA A 450 -17.81 0.65 29.44
N THR A 451 -16.49 0.72 29.64
CA THR A 451 -15.82 1.79 30.39
C THR A 451 -14.76 2.50 29.55
N PHE A 452 -14.96 2.57 28.24
CA PHE A 452 -14.04 3.24 27.34
C PHE A 452 -13.80 4.70 27.74
N ARG A 453 -12.51 5.10 27.84
CA ARG A 453 -12.13 6.47 28.19
C ARG A 453 -11.37 7.14 27.04
N ASP A 454 -11.99 8.16 26.51
CA ASP A 454 -11.33 9.09 25.59
C ASP A 454 -10.54 10.14 26.40
N ASN A 455 -9.34 10.49 25.94
CA ASN A 455 -8.46 11.45 26.62
C ASN A 455 -9.01 12.88 26.62
N PHE A 456 -9.85 13.24 25.63
CA PHE A 456 -10.52 14.53 25.58
C PHE A 456 -11.67 14.57 26.57
N LEU A 457 -12.56 13.55 26.53
CA LEU A 457 -13.74 13.48 27.36
C LEU A 457 -13.40 13.20 28.83
N GLU A 458 -12.40 12.29 29.06
CA GLU A 458 -11.98 11.82 30.39
C GLU A 458 -13.13 11.28 31.28
N ILE A 459 -14.27 10.95 30.68
CA ILE A 459 -15.43 10.32 31.29
C ILE A 459 -15.57 8.94 30.63
N PRO A 460 -15.90 7.87 31.39
CA PRO A 460 -16.20 6.59 30.78
C PRO A 460 -17.44 6.72 29.91
N PHE A 461 -17.34 6.20 28.68
CA PHE A 461 -18.43 6.13 27.73
C PHE A 461 -18.66 4.65 27.36
N ASP A 462 -19.90 4.21 27.49
CA ASP A 462 -20.26 2.82 27.25
C ASP A 462 -20.41 2.53 25.74
N LEU A 463 -19.56 1.66 25.21
CA LEU A 463 -19.61 1.18 23.83
C LEU A 463 -20.16 -0.25 23.70
N SER A 464 -20.61 -0.86 24.79
CA SER A 464 -21.05 -2.27 24.80
C SER A 464 -22.26 -2.55 23.91
N GLU A 465 -23.11 -1.55 23.68
CA GLU A 465 -24.28 -1.66 22.80
C GLU A 465 -23.92 -1.44 21.31
N CYS A 466 -22.72 -0.95 21.02
CA CYS A 466 -22.26 -0.78 19.64
C CYS A 466 -22.08 -2.13 18.95
N MET A 467 -22.35 -2.18 17.66
CA MET A 467 -21.95 -3.29 16.81
C MET A 467 -20.73 -2.90 16.00
N PHE A 468 -19.68 -3.70 16.06
CA PHE A 468 -18.45 -3.44 15.34
C PHE A 468 -18.35 -4.33 14.10
N ILE A 469 -18.11 -3.72 12.95
CA ILE A 469 -17.71 -4.41 11.73
C ILE A 469 -16.38 -3.81 11.28
N THR A 470 -15.38 -4.66 11.07
CA THR A 470 -14.08 -4.25 10.54
C THR A 470 -13.94 -4.72 9.09
N THR A 471 -13.14 -4.02 8.30
CA THR A 471 -12.79 -4.48 6.94
C THR A 471 -11.28 -4.53 6.78
N ALA A 472 -10.81 -5.53 6.05
CA ALA A 472 -9.41 -5.68 5.69
C ALA A 472 -9.26 -6.24 4.27
N ASN A 473 -8.12 -6.04 3.64
CA ASN A 473 -7.82 -6.70 2.37
C ASN A 473 -7.14 -8.05 2.60
N THR A 474 -6.27 -8.14 3.60
CA THR A 474 -5.56 -9.37 4.01
C THR A 474 -5.60 -9.52 5.52
N ALA A 475 -5.49 -10.76 6.01
CA ALA A 475 -5.40 -11.04 7.45
C ALA A 475 -3.96 -10.86 7.98
N ASP A 476 -2.95 -11.02 7.13
CA ASP A 476 -1.54 -11.16 7.51
C ASP A 476 -0.97 -9.93 8.19
N THR A 477 -1.48 -8.74 7.86
CA THR A 477 -1.03 -7.46 8.41
C THR A 477 -1.80 -7.02 9.65
N ILE A 478 -2.89 -7.73 10.00
CA ILE A 478 -3.66 -7.44 11.22
C ILE A 478 -2.92 -8.04 12.42
N PRO A 479 -2.69 -7.25 13.49
CA PRO A 479 -2.11 -7.79 14.72
C PRO A 479 -2.93 -8.96 15.28
N ARG A 480 -2.26 -10.07 15.59
CA ARG A 480 -2.92 -11.29 16.09
C ARG A 480 -3.88 -11.04 17.25
N PRO A 481 -3.53 -10.24 18.28
CA PRO A 481 -4.46 -10.00 19.40
C PRO A 481 -5.79 -9.34 18.98
N LEU A 482 -5.79 -8.55 17.90
CA LEU A 482 -7.02 -8.00 17.32
C LEU A 482 -7.78 -9.07 16.55
N LEU A 483 -7.07 -9.86 15.75
CA LEU A 483 -7.67 -10.90 14.92
C LEU A 483 -8.35 -11.98 15.77
N ASP A 484 -7.75 -12.38 16.90
CA ASP A 484 -8.27 -13.39 17.83
C ASP A 484 -9.62 -12.98 18.47
N ARG A 485 -9.96 -11.70 18.47
CA ARG A 485 -11.23 -11.16 18.98
C ARG A 485 -12.31 -11.03 17.90
N MET A 486 -11.97 -11.29 16.65
CA MET A 486 -12.86 -11.05 15.52
C MET A 486 -13.35 -12.35 14.89
N GLU A 487 -14.61 -12.37 14.52
CA GLU A 487 -15.18 -13.40 13.66
C GLU A 487 -14.83 -13.06 12.21
N VAL A 488 -13.89 -13.81 11.63
CA VAL A 488 -13.41 -13.59 10.27
C VAL A 488 -14.37 -14.17 9.24
N ILE A 489 -14.83 -13.33 8.32
CA ILE A 489 -15.64 -13.72 7.18
C ILE A 489 -14.89 -13.35 5.89
N GLU A 490 -14.46 -14.35 5.14
CA GLU A 490 -13.74 -14.13 3.90
C GLU A 490 -14.70 -13.90 2.73
N LEU A 491 -14.48 -12.79 2.02
CA LEU A 491 -15.16 -12.47 0.77
C LEU A 491 -14.24 -12.83 -0.40
N GLY A 492 -14.60 -13.87 -1.14
CA GLY A 492 -13.89 -14.24 -2.36
C GLY A 492 -14.12 -13.25 -3.50
N SER A 493 -13.33 -13.41 -4.56
CA SER A 493 -13.52 -12.70 -5.82
C SER A 493 -14.83 -13.12 -6.50
N TYR A 494 -15.44 -12.19 -7.23
CA TYR A 494 -16.59 -12.50 -8.05
C TYR A 494 -16.19 -13.33 -9.28
N THR A 495 -17.17 -14.11 -9.76
CA THR A 495 -17.04 -14.99 -10.92
C THR A 495 -17.94 -14.48 -12.05
N ASP A 496 -18.65 -15.37 -12.74
CA ASP A 496 -19.65 -15.00 -13.76
C ASP A 496 -20.79 -14.10 -13.23
N GLU A 497 -20.89 -13.97 -11.91
CA GLU A 497 -21.82 -13.08 -11.22
C GLU A 497 -21.60 -11.59 -11.53
N GLU A 498 -20.40 -11.19 -11.96
CA GLU A 498 -20.07 -9.80 -12.31
C GLU A 498 -21.06 -9.21 -13.33
N SER A 499 -21.49 -10.00 -14.31
CA SER A 499 -22.46 -9.58 -15.31
C SER A 499 -23.84 -9.29 -14.72
N SER A 500 -24.29 -10.10 -13.76
CA SER A 500 -25.55 -9.91 -13.04
C SER A 500 -25.48 -8.72 -12.11
N ILE A 501 -24.39 -8.60 -11.36
CA ILE A 501 -24.13 -7.45 -10.47
C ILE A 501 -24.10 -6.14 -11.31
N ALA A 502 -23.41 -6.16 -12.45
CA ALA A 502 -23.34 -5.01 -13.36
C ALA A 502 -24.73 -4.59 -13.85
N ARG A 503 -25.57 -5.55 -14.28
CA ARG A 503 -26.89 -5.29 -14.84
C ARG A 503 -27.89 -4.84 -13.77
N ASP A 504 -27.94 -5.56 -12.65
CA ASP A 504 -29.04 -5.43 -11.69
C ASP A 504 -28.77 -4.36 -10.61
N HIS A 505 -27.48 -4.11 -10.27
CA HIS A 505 -27.09 -3.17 -9.22
C HIS A 505 -26.26 -1.98 -9.73
N LEU A 506 -25.14 -2.23 -10.46
CA LEU A 506 -24.21 -1.14 -10.77
C LEU A 506 -24.74 -0.21 -11.87
N LEU A 507 -25.24 -0.76 -12.97
CA LEU A 507 -25.73 0.05 -14.10
C LEU A 507 -26.91 0.94 -13.70
N PRO A 508 -27.96 0.46 -12.99
CA PRO A 508 -29.04 1.33 -12.52
C PRO A 508 -28.57 2.45 -11.62
N ARG A 509 -27.62 2.16 -10.72
CA ARG A 509 -27.02 3.14 -9.83
C ARG A 509 -26.22 4.19 -10.59
N GLN A 510 -25.41 3.77 -11.57
CA GLN A 510 -24.62 4.69 -12.40
C GLN A 510 -25.51 5.53 -13.35
N LEU A 511 -26.58 4.98 -13.89
CA LEU A 511 -27.55 5.75 -14.65
C LEU A 511 -28.19 6.85 -13.79
N ALA A 512 -28.67 6.51 -12.60
CA ALA A 512 -29.26 7.48 -11.67
C ALA A 512 -28.26 8.57 -11.26
N LYS A 513 -27.01 8.18 -10.93
CA LYS A 513 -25.94 9.10 -10.56
C LYS A 513 -25.56 10.09 -11.66
N ASN A 514 -25.69 9.68 -12.93
CA ASN A 514 -25.39 10.54 -14.09
C ASN A 514 -26.67 11.19 -14.68
N GLY A 515 -27.81 11.16 -14.00
CA GLY A 515 -29.06 11.81 -14.41
C GLY A 515 -29.75 11.14 -15.62
N LEU A 516 -29.42 9.88 -15.92
CA LEU A 516 -29.95 9.13 -17.05
C LEU A 516 -31.11 8.21 -16.65
N LYS A 517 -32.13 8.10 -17.50
CA LYS A 517 -33.24 7.16 -17.29
C LYS A 517 -32.93 5.82 -18.00
N LYS A 518 -33.42 4.71 -17.44
CA LYS A 518 -33.31 3.35 -18.06
C LYS A 518 -33.89 3.30 -19.48
N SER A 519 -34.85 4.20 -19.83
CA SER A 519 -35.42 4.30 -21.16
C SER A 519 -34.48 4.95 -22.20
N GLN A 520 -33.53 5.78 -21.76
CA GLN A 520 -32.59 6.53 -22.60
C GLN A 520 -31.35 5.72 -22.99
N VAL A 521 -30.90 4.84 -22.10
CA VAL A 521 -29.69 4.02 -22.33
C VAL A 521 -30.01 2.56 -22.10
N ARG A 522 -29.67 1.73 -23.08
CA ARG A 522 -29.76 0.27 -23.01
C ARG A 522 -28.38 -0.31 -23.22
N VAL A 523 -27.91 -1.07 -22.27
CA VAL A 523 -26.67 -1.85 -22.38
C VAL A 523 -27.05 -3.32 -22.50
N THR A 524 -26.55 -4.00 -23.53
CA THR A 524 -26.83 -5.43 -23.74
C THR A 524 -25.93 -6.27 -22.83
N ASP A 525 -26.38 -7.49 -22.50
CA ASP A 525 -25.57 -8.42 -21.70
C ASP A 525 -24.24 -8.77 -22.38
N ASP A 526 -24.23 -8.80 -23.71
CA ASP A 526 -23.00 -8.98 -24.48
C ASP A 526 -22.01 -7.82 -24.28
N ALA A 527 -22.52 -6.57 -24.30
CA ALA A 527 -21.68 -5.40 -24.00
C ALA A 527 -21.14 -5.43 -22.54
N LEU A 528 -21.95 -5.87 -21.57
CA LEU A 528 -21.49 -6.00 -20.18
C LEU A 528 -20.38 -7.04 -20.05
N ARG A 529 -20.54 -8.21 -20.67
CA ARG A 529 -19.49 -9.25 -20.70
C ARG A 529 -18.21 -8.76 -21.36
N GLU A 530 -18.34 -7.98 -22.46
CA GLU A 530 -17.19 -7.42 -23.15
C GLU A 530 -16.48 -6.35 -22.32
N ILE A 531 -17.23 -5.53 -21.55
CA ILE A 531 -16.63 -4.58 -20.59
C ILE A 531 -15.83 -5.33 -19.54
N ILE A 532 -16.40 -6.36 -18.94
CA ILE A 532 -15.75 -7.17 -17.92
C ILE A 532 -14.49 -7.82 -18.48
N ARG A 533 -14.58 -8.42 -19.66
CA ARG A 533 -13.50 -9.20 -20.25
C ARG A 533 -12.34 -8.36 -20.81
N CYS A 534 -12.65 -7.20 -21.42
CA CYS A 534 -11.68 -6.44 -22.22
C CYS A 534 -11.30 -5.08 -21.64
N TYR A 535 -12.03 -4.57 -20.64
CA TYR A 535 -11.78 -3.24 -20.06
C TYR A 535 -11.52 -3.24 -18.56
N THR A 536 -11.79 -4.39 -17.86
CA THR A 536 -11.57 -4.53 -16.42
C THR A 536 -10.82 -5.83 -16.11
N ARG A 537 -9.87 -5.76 -15.19
CA ARG A 537 -9.13 -6.92 -14.65
C ARG A 537 -8.99 -6.70 -13.16
N GLU A 538 -9.90 -7.29 -12.40
CA GLU A 538 -9.96 -7.12 -10.95
C GLU A 538 -10.69 -8.28 -10.28
N SER A 539 -10.45 -8.48 -9.00
CA SER A 539 -11.15 -9.48 -8.17
C SER A 539 -12.55 -9.04 -7.75
N GLY A 540 -12.81 -7.74 -7.78
CA GLY A 540 -14.07 -7.11 -7.39
C GLY A 540 -14.73 -6.38 -8.56
N VAL A 541 -15.61 -5.43 -8.26
CA VAL A 541 -16.38 -4.68 -9.25
C VAL A 541 -16.12 -3.16 -9.25
N ARG A 542 -15.04 -2.71 -8.62
CA ARG A 542 -14.76 -1.26 -8.47
C ARG A 542 -14.40 -0.58 -9.79
N ASN A 543 -13.52 -1.20 -10.60
CA ASN A 543 -13.17 -0.68 -11.91
C ASN A 543 -14.33 -0.85 -12.90
N LEU A 544 -15.10 -1.94 -12.77
CA LEU A 544 -16.32 -2.16 -13.51
C LEU A 544 -17.33 -1.04 -13.25
N GLU A 545 -17.56 -0.68 -12.00
CA GLU A 545 -18.42 0.46 -11.65
C GLU A 545 -17.91 1.78 -12.26
N ARG A 546 -16.59 2.02 -12.21
CA ARG A 546 -15.97 3.21 -12.82
C ARG A 546 -16.14 3.22 -14.35
N LYS A 547 -16.00 2.07 -15.01
CA LYS A 547 -16.17 1.93 -16.46
C LYS A 547 -17.62 2.10 -16.87
N LEU A 548 -18.56 1.57 -16.11
CA LEU A 548 -20.00 1.81 -16.33
C LEU A 548 -20.35 3.31 -16.13
N GLY A 549 -19.74 3.98 -15.14
CA GLY A 549 -19.87 5.42 -14.96
C GLY A 549 -19.29 6.22 -16.14
N GLU A 550 -18.14 5.81 -16.69
CA GLU A 550 -17.56 6.40 -17.91
C GLU A 550 -18.49 6.21 -19.12
N LEU A 551 -19.01 5.01 -19.29
CA LEU A 551 -19.99 4.70 -20.33
C LEU A 551 -21.22 5.59 -20.22
N CYS A 552 -21.81 5.72 -19.02
CA CYS A 552 -22.97 6.56 -18.78
C CYS A 552 -22.70 8.02 -19.15
N ARG A 553 -21.56 8.59 -18.77
CA ARG A 553 -21.17 9.96 -19.12
C ARG A 553 -21.04 10.16 -20.63
N LYS A 554 -20.43 9.20 -21.34
CA LYS A 554 -20.30 9.27 -22.82
C LYS A 554 -21.64 9.12 -23.50
N CYS A 555 -22.54 8.26 -23.01
CA CYS A 555 -23.92 8.18 -23.46
C CYS A 555 -24.71 9.49 -23.23
N ALA A 556 -24.46 10.16 -22.09
CA ALA A 556 -25.08 11.45 -21.80
C ALA A 556 -24.66 12.51 -22.83
N VAL A 557 -23.38 12.57 -23.20
CA VAL A 557 -22.86 13.46 -24.24
C VAL A 557 -23.57 13.19 -25.59
N GLN A 558 -23.71 11.90 -25.98
CA GLN A 558 -24.41 11.54 -27.24
C GLN A 558 -25.88 11.92 -27.22
N LEU A 559 -26.57 11.83 -26.09
CA LEU A 559 -27.97 12.23 -25.94
C LEU A 559 -28.18 13.76 -25.94
N LEU A 560 -27.12 14.55 -25.74
CA LEU A 560 -27.14 16.01 -25.76
C LEU A 560 -26.48 16.61 -27.01
N SER A 561 -26.01 15.79 -27.99
CA SER A 561 -25.47 16.27 -29.25
C SER A 561 -26.55 16.78 -30.21
N ASP A 562 -26.17 17.57 -31.21
CA ASP A 562 -27.09 18.17 -32.18
C ASP A 562 -27.92 17.12 -32.98
N GLU A 563 -27.40 15.91 -33.15
CA GLU A 563 -28.06 14.75 -33.75
C GLU A 563 -28.54 13.73 -32.70
N ALA A 564 -29.00 14.20 -31.55
CA ALA A 564 -29.34 13.39 -30.40
C ALA A 564 -30.28 12.23 -30.69
N PRO A 565 -29.89 10.97 -30.51
CA PRO A 565 -30.79 9.83 -30.64
C PRO A 565 -31.76 9.80 -29.44
N ARG A 566 -33.00 9.38 -29.66
CA ARG A 566 -33.97 9.20 -28.55
C ARG A 566 -33.51 8.17 -27.53
N ARG A 567 -32.64 7.27 -27.91
CA ARG A 567 -32.10 6.19 -27.10
C ARG A 567 -30.73 5.75 -27.59
N VAL A 568 -29.76 5.63 -26.69
CA VAL A 568 -28.44 5.02 -26.98
C VAL A 568 -28.49 3.55 -26.63
N THR A 569 -28.18 2.69 -27.60
CA THR A 569 -28.04 1.23 -27.36
C THR A 569 -26.57 0.86 -27.45
N VAL A 570 -26.03 0.32 -26.36
CA VAL A 570 -24.63 -0.14 -26.26
C VAL A 570 -24.60 -1.66 -26.46
N THR A 571 -23.86 -2.09 -27.47
CA THR A 571 -23.65 -3.48 -27.86
C THR A 571 -22.16 -3.82 -27.82
N GLY A 572 -21.77 -5.10 -27.80
CA GLY A 572 -20.37 -5.50 -27.89
C GLY A 572 -19.63 -4.93 -29.11
N THR A 573 -20.35 -4.71 -30.22
CA THR A 573 -19.76 -4.23 -31.47
C THR A 573 -19.48 -2.72 -31.50
N ASN A 574 -20.31 -1.89 -30.83
CA ASN A 574 -20.11 -0.44 -30.79
C ASN A 574 -19.36 0.05 -29.53
N LEU A 575 -18.97 -0.87 -28.67
CA LEU A 575 -18.33 -0.54 -27.39
C LEU A 575 -16.99 0.20 -27.58
N GLU A 576 -16.18 -0.20 -28.56
CA GLU A 576 -14.90 0.46 -28.87
C GLU A 576 -15.06 1.93 -29.31
N SER A 577 -16.13 2.25 -30.05
CA SER A 577 -16.40 3.63 -30.44
C SER A 577 -16.76 4.51 -29.23
N ILE A 578 -17.28 3.91 -28.17
CA ILE A 578 -17.71 4.63 -26.96
C ILE A 578 -16.59 4.67 -25.91
N LEU A 579 -16.02 3.53 -25.52
CA LEU A 579 -15.02 3.43 -24.46
C LEU A 579 -13.56 3.55 -24.93
N GLY A 580 -13.33 3.51 -26.26
CA GLY A 580 -12.00 3.45 -26.86
C GLY A 580 -11.51 2.01 -27.07
N PRO A 581 -10.27 1.82 -27.52
CA PRO A 581 -9.74 0.51 -27.86
C PRO A 581 -9.72 -0.42 -26.63
N ARG A 582 -9.86 -1.71 -26.88
CA ARG A 582 -9.76 -2.76 -25.86
C ARG A 582 -8.42 -2.67 -25.18
N ARG A 583 -8.42 -2.67 -23.84
CA ARG A 583 -7.20 -2.58 -23.05
C ARG A 583 -6.58 -3.93 -22.74
N ILE A 584 -7.44 -4.94 -22.65
CA ILE A 584 -7.05 -6.31 -22.32
C ILE A 584 -7.48 -7.14 -23.53
N LEU A 585 -6.51 -7.74 -24.20
CA LEU A 585 -6.79 -8.73 -25.21
C LEU A 585 -6.93 -10.08 -24.51
N PRO A 586 -7.97 -10.86 -24.77
CA PRO A 586 -8.06 -12.20 -24.20
C PRO A 586 -6.87 -13.03 -24.70
N ASP A 587 -6.17 -13.64 -23.73
CA ASP A 587 -5.09 -14.56 -24.02
C ASP A 587 -5.65 -15.70 -24.90
N LYS A 588 -4.94 -16.01 -25.98
CA LYS A 588 -5.33 -17.10 -26.87
C LYS A 588 -4.45 -18.31 -26.57
N LEU A 589 -5.09 -19.47 -26.42
CA LEU A 589 -4.33 -20.71 -26.37
C LEU A 589 -3.45 -20.83 -27.63
N PRO A 590 -2.23 -21.38 -27.50
CA PRO A 590 -1.37 -21.69 -28.66
C PRO A 590 -2.16 -22.48 -29.73
N GLU A 591 -1.86 -22.26 -31.01
CA GLU A 591 -2.54 -22.98 -32.10
C GLU A 591 -2.17 -24.47 -32.16
N THR A 592 -0.96 -24.81 -31.72
CA THR A 592 -0.41 -26.17 -31.65
C THR A 592 0.09 -26.46 -30.25
N ASP A 593 0.24 -27.72 -29.90
CA ASP A 593 0.85 -28.16 -28.65
C ASP A 593 2.34 -27.78 -28.63
N PRO A 594 2.74 -26.88 -27.71
CA PRO A 594 4.12 -26.35 -27.69
C PRO A 594 5.11 -27.30 -26.97
N ILE A 595 6.38 -27.17 -27.30
CA ILE A 595 7.48 -27.81 -26.55
C ILE A 595 8.08 -26.76 -25.59
N GLY A 596 8.26 -27.13 -24.33
CA GLY A 596 8.88 -26.27 -23.31
C GLY A 596 8.03 -25.10 -22.84
N LEU A 597 6.74 -25.03 -23.20
CA LEU A 597 5.81 -24.03 -22.74
C LEU A 597 4.65 -24.69 -21.99
N VAL A 598 4.39 -24.25 -20.77
CA VAL A 598 3.34 -24.78 -19.88
C VAL A 598 2.54 -23.64 -19.26
N THR A 599 1.23 -23.80 -19.23
CA THR A 599 0.35 -22.88 -18.52
C THR A 599 0.23 -23.29 -17.06
N GLY A 600 0.86 -22.57 -16.18
CA GLY A 600 0.65 -22.62 -14.72
C GLY A 600 -0.51 -21.72 -14.28
N LEU A 601 -0.88 -21.80 -13.02
CA LEU A 601 -1.91 -20.97 -12.40
C LEU A 601 -1.35 -20.26 -11.17
N ALA A 602 -1.50 -18.95 -11.14
CA ALA A 602 -1.07 -18.09 -10.05
C ALA A 602 -2.27 -17.40 -9.39
N TRP A 603 -2.06 -16.97 -8.17
CA TRP A 603 -2.99 -16.12 -7.43
C TRP A 603 -2.31 -14.80 -7.09
N THR A 604 -3.00 -13.69 -7.30
CA THR A 604 -2.51 -12.34 -7.03
C THR A 604 -3.57 -11.55 -6.24
N SER A 605 -3.20 -10.40 -5.72
CA SER A 605 -4.14 -9.50 -5.02
C SER A 605 -5.31 -9.02 -5.90
N VAL A 606 -5.20 -9.18 -7.22
CA VAL A 606 -6.26 -8.84 -8.19
C VAL A 606 -7.02 -10.06 -8.72
N GLY A 607 -6.76 -11.26 -8.17
CA GLY A 607 -7.42 -12.52 -8.52
C GLY A 607 -6.49 -13.57 -9.09
N GLY A 608 -7.07 -14.60 -9.70
CA GLY A 608 -6.32 -15.65 -10.38
C GLY A 608 -5.80 -15.19 -11.74
N GLU A 609 -4.60 -15.63 -12.09
CA GLU A 609 -3.94 -15.40 -13.37
C GLU A 609 -3.34 -16.68 -13.92
N THR A 610 -3.24 -16.78 -15.25
CA THR A 610 -2.43 -17.79 -15.90
C THR A 610 -0.98 -17.35 -15.86
N LEU A 611 -0.09 -18.30 -15.62
CA LEU A 611 1.34 -18.09 -15.53
C LEU A 611 2.01 -18.95 -16.59
N GLU A 612 2.47 -18.37 -17.67
CA GLU A 612 3.26 -19.10 -18.66
C GLU A 612 4.64 -19.40 -18.10
N VAL A 613 5.07 -20.67 -18.26
CA VAL A 613 6.40 -21.14 -17.91
C VAL A 613 7.07 -21.58 -19.19
N GLU A 614 8.04 -20.83 -19.63
CA GLU A 614 8.87 -21.12 -20.81
C GLU A 614 10.19 -21.80 -20.38
N CYS A 615 10.53 -22.87 -21.03
CA CYS A 615 11.79 -23.55 -20.83
C CYS A 615 12.49 -23.76 -22.18
N ASN A 616 13.73 -23.31 -22.29
CA ASN A 616 14.60 -23.54 -23.43
C ASN A 616 15.85 -24.28 -22.98
N VAL A 617 16.32 -25.22 -23.83
CA VAL A 617 17.50 -26.06 -23.59
C VAL A 617 18.49 -25.83 -24.71
N MET A 618 19.70 -25.51 -24.31
CA MET A 618 20.78 -25.18 -25.23
C MET A 618 22.01 -26.05 -24.93
N ASP A 619 22.88 -26.26 -25.90
CA ASP A 619 24.20 -26.87 -25.64
C ASP A 619 25.01 -25.96 -24.71
N GLY A 620 25.58 -26.51 -23.65
CA GLY A 620 26.26 -25.70 -22.66
C GLY A 620 27.09 -26.49 -21.64
N SER A 621 27.18 -25.94 -20.45
CA SER A 621 28.00 -26.45 -19.34
C SER A 621 27.20 -26.85 -18.09
N GLY A 622 25.87 -26.96 -18.21
CA GLY A 622 24.97 -27.31 -17.10
C GLY A 622 24.50 -26.10 -16.30
N LYS A 623 24.48 -24.90 -16.89
CA LYS A 623 24.02 -23.71 -16.22
C LYS A 623 22.47 -23.66 -16.17
N LEU A 624 21.92 -23.33 -15.01
CA LEU A 624 20.52 -23.03 -14.84
C LEU A 624 20.35 -21.52 -14.81
N ILE A 625 19.67 -20.98 -15.83
CA ILE A 625 19.40 -19.55 -15.98
C ILE A 625 17.94 -19.34 -15.66
N LEU A 626 17.65 -18.42 -14.72
CA LEU A 626 16.29 -18.10 -14.28
C LEU A 626 16.03 -16.62 -14.53
N THR A 627 14.94 -16.31 -15.25
CA THR A 627 14.51 -14.94 -15.54
C THR A 627 13.02 -14.76 -15.34
N GLY A 628 12.56 -13.52 -15.12
CA GLY A 628 11.14 -13.20 -14.92
C GLY A 628 10.82 -12.62 -13.53
N ASN A 629 11.80 -12.00 -12.84
CA ASN A 629 11.64 -11.37 -11.53
C ASN A 629 11.13 -12.35 -10.46
N LEU A 630 11.84 -13.48 -10.30
CA LEU A 630 11.48 -14.57 -9.41
C LEU A 630 11.97 -14.33 -7.99
N GLY A 631 11.11 -14.55 -7.01
CA GLY A 631 11.45 -14.63 -5.59
C GLY A 631 12.22 -15.91 -5.27
N ASP A 632 12.71 -16.01 -4.04
CA ASP A 632 13.61 -17.12 -3.67
C ASP A 632 12.88 -18.46 -3.57
N VAL A 633 11.62 -18.46 -3.10
CA VAL A 633 10.79 -19.69 -3.05
C VAL A 633 10.56 -20.27 -4.44
N MET A 634 10.30 -19.41 -5.43
CA MET A 634 10.13 -19.84 -6.82
C MET A 634 11.43 -20.42 -7.40
N LYS A 635 12.59 -19.82 -7.10
CA LYS A 635 13.92 -20.33 -7.53
C LYS A 635 14.21 -21.70 -6.92
N GLU A 636 13.89 -21.90 -5.62
CA GLU A 636 14.02 -23.19 -4.95
C GLU A 636 13.10 -24.24 -5.59
N SER A 637 11.88 -23.89 -5.94
CA SER A 637 10.93 -24.77 -6.62
C SER A 637 11.46 -25.25 -7.97
N VAL A 638 12.11 -24.36 -8.75
CA VAL A 638 12.79 -24.76 -10.00
C VAL A 638 13.94 -25.74 -9.74
N GLN A 639 14.74 -25.50 -8.69
CA GLN A 639 15.83 -26.40 -8.32
C GLN A 639 15.34 -27.79 -7.88
N ALA A 640 14.21 -27.83 -7.15
CA ALA A 640 13.56 -29.08 -6.76
C ALA A 640 13.07 -29.87 -7.99
N ALA A 641 12.45 -29.18 -8.96
CA ALA A 641 12.02 -29.78 -10.22
C ALA A 641 13.19 -30.37 -11.03
N VAL A 642 14.29 -29.64 -11.18
CA VAL A 642 15.52 -30.13 -11.86
C VAL A 642 16.06 -31.35 -11.11
N SER A 643 16.10 -31.33 -9.79
CA SER A 643 16.59 -32.45 -8.97
C SER A 643 15.73 -33.69 -9.15
N TYR A 644 14.42 -33.54 -9.19
CA TYR A 644 13.50 -34.63 -9.47
C TYR A 644 13.71 -35.21 -10.87
N LEU A 645 13.77 -34.37 -11.91
CA LEU A 645 13.97 -34.84 -13.30
C LEU A 645 15.29 -35.59 -13.50
N ARG A 646 16.35 -35.23 -12.78
CA ARG A 646 17.61 -35.98 -12.79
C ARG A 646 17.43 -37.43 -12.34
N THR A 647 16.56 -37.70 -11.40
CA THR A 647 16.26 -39.05 -10.93
C THR A 647 15.35 -39.83 -11.88
N ARG A 648 14.66 -39.16 -12.81
CA ARG A 648 13.70 -39.73 -13.77
C ARG A 648 14.18 -39.65 -15.23
N ALA A 649 15.39 -39.18 -15.47
CA ALA A 649 15.92 -38.90 -16.81
C ALA A 649 15.77 -40.09 -17.75
N GLU A 650 16.10 -41.30 -17.32
CA GLU A 650 16.03 -42.53 -18.14
C GLU A 650 14.60 -42.87 -18.55
N GLN A 651 13.62 -42.72 -17.62
CA GLN A 651 12.21 -43.02 -17.87
C GLN A 651 11.54 -42.03 -18.80
N LEU A 652 12.04 -40.80 -18.81
CA LEU A 652 11.53 -39.68 -19.63
C LEU A 652 12.31 -39.53 -20.96
N HIS A 653 13.23 -40.45 -21.26
CA HIS A 653 14.12 -40.39 -22.43
C HIS A 653 14.93 -39.09 -22.50
N ILE A 654 15.32 -38.57 -21.35
CA ILE A 654 16.15 -37.38 -21.20
C ILE A 654 17.59 -37.86 -21.07
N PRO A 655 18.60 -37.25 -21.75
CA PRO A 655 20.01 -37.57 -21.57
C PRO A 655 20.42 -37.53 -20.10
N SER A 656 20.98 -38.60 -19.57
CA SER A 656 21.33 -38.72 -18.14
C SER A 656 22.36 -37.68 -17.65
N ASP A 657 23.09 -37.08 -18.58
CA ASP A 657 24.13 -36.07 -18.36
C ASP A 657 23.69 -34.63 -18.70
N PHE A 658 22.37 -34.42 -18.94
CA PHE A 658 21.84 -33.12 -19.33
C PHE A 658 22.31 -31.97 -18.43
N TYR A 659 22.43 -32.25 -17.12
CA TYR A 659 22.85 -31.26 -16.11
C TYR A 659 24.33 -30.86 -16.19
N LYS A 660 25.12 -31.48 -17.13
CA LYS A 660 26.52 -31.15 -17.42
C LYS A 660 26.72 -30.64 -18.85
N THR A 661 25.84 -31.04 -19.75
CA THR A 661 26.03 -30.85 -21.21
C THR A 661 25.02 -29.88 -21.80
N ARG A 662 23.98 -29.49 -21.02
CA ARG A 662 22.93 -28.61 -21.47
C ARG A 662 22.78 -27.43 -20.52
N ASP A 663 22.74 -26.22 -21.05
CA ASP A 663 22.29 -25.03 -20.30
C ASP A 663 20.77 -24.94 -20.42
N ILE A 664 20.12 -24.71 -19.30
CA ILE A 664 18.67 -24.64 -19.18
C ILE A 664 18.28 -23.22 -18.83
N HIS A 665 17.40 -22.62 -19.63
CA HIS A 665 16.84 -21.30 -19.36
C HIS A 665 15.35 -21.43 -19.08
N VAL A 666 14.95 -21.13 -17.85
CA VAL A 666 13.53 -21.02 -17.46
C VAL A 666 13.16 -19.54 -17.38
N HIS A 667 12.15 -19.17 -18.13
CA HIS A 667 11.64 -17.81 -18.21
C HIS A 667 10.17 -17.77 -17.82
N PHE A 668 9.84 -16.76 -17.00
CA PHE A 668 8.46 -16.42 -16.70
C PHE A 668 8.16 -15.04 -17.31
N PRO A 669 7.33 -14.96 -18.36
CA PRO A 669 6.97 -13.69 -18.98
C PRO A 669 6.40 -12.65 -17.99
N GLU A 670 6.31 -11.40 -18.42
CA GLU A 670 5.89 -10.26 -17.58
C GLU A 670 6.85 -9.97 -16.40
N GLY A 671 8.12 -9.81 -16.69
CA GLY A 671 9.18 -9.57 -15.70
C GLY A 671 9.01 -8.30 -14.84
N ALA A 672 8.07 -7.41 -15.16
CA ALA A 672 7.74 -6.25 -14.35
C ALA A 672 7.00 -6.61 -13.05
N VAL A 673 6.32 -7.77 -13.01
CA VAL A 673 5.55 -8.24 -11.85
C VAL A 673 6.41 -9.24 -11.07
N PRO A 674 6.70 -9.00 -9.78
CA PRO A 674 7.38 -9.96 -8.93
C PRO A 674 6.55 -11.25 -8.81
N LYS A 675 7.22 -12.40 -8.95
CA LYS A 675 6.59 -13.71 -8.85
C LYS A 675 7.29 -14.54 -7.77
N ASP A 676 6.53 -14.95 -6.76
CA ASP A 676 7.05 -15.82 -5.72
C ASP A 676 5.99 -16.84 -5.28
N GLY A 677 6.46 -17.99 -4.83
CA GLY A 677 5.62 -19.07 -4.32
C GLY A 677 5.93 -20.44 -4.90
N PRO A 678 5.62 -21.52 -4.16
CA PRO A 678 5.98 -22.89 -4.55
C PRO A 678 4.99 -23.52 -5.56
N SER A 679 3.81 -22.93 -5.78
CA SER A 679 2.68 -23.55 -6.49
C SER A 679 2.88 -23.75 -8.01
N ALA A 680 3.95 -23.21 -8.60
CA ALA A 680 4.33 -23.42 -9.99
C ALA A 680 5.23 -24.65 -10.19
N GLY A 681 5.57 -25.38 -9.13
CA GLY A 681 6.56 -26.47 -9.17
C GLY A 681 6.26 -27.55 -10.21
N ILE A 682 5.01 -28.01 -10.30
CA ILE A 682 4.64 -29.03 -11.30
C ILE A 682 4.64 -28.44 -12.73
N ALA A 683 4.30 -27.16 -12.92
CA ALA A 683 4.34 -26.50 -14.20
C ALA A 683 5.79 -26.36 -14.71
N VAL A 684 6.70 -25.94 -13.85
CA VAL A 684 8.13 -25.89 -14.12
C VAL A 684 8.69 -27.27 -14.44
N CYS A 685 8.33 -28.30 -13.64
CA CYS A 685 8.77 -29.67 -13.88
C CYS A 685 8.31 -30.18 -15.25
N THR A 686 7.07 -29.88 -15.64
CA THR A 686 6.53 -30.29 -16.94
C THR A 686 7.18 -29.53 -18.10
N ALA A 687 7.42 -28.22 -17.95
CA ALA A 687 8.11 -27.42 -18.97
C ALA A 687 9.55 -27.91 -19.20
N LEU A 688 10.27 -28.20 -18.12
CA LEU A 688 11.61 -28.78 -18.15
C LEU A 688 11.61 -30.16 -18.81
N ALA A 689 10.68 -31.06 -18.40
CA ALA A 689 10.56 -32.41 -18.97
C ALA A 689 10.25 -32.34 -20.48
N SER A 690 9.34 -31.47 -20.89
CA SER A 690 8.99 -31.22 -22.28
C SER A 690 10.19 -30.75 -23.11
N ALA A 691 10.89 -29.71 -22.63
CA ALA A 691 12.04 -29.13 -23.33
C ALA A 691 13.21 -30.10 -23.44
N LEU A 692 13.50 -30.89 -22.38
CA LEU A 692 14.57 -31.85 -22.33
C LEU A 692 14.29 -33.11 -23.16
N SER A 693 13.04 -33.58 -23.21
CA SER A 693 12.64 -34.77 -23.97
C SER A 693 12.18 -34.44 -25.41
N GLY A 694 12.00 -33.17 -25.75
CA GLY A 694 11.44 -32.76 -27.04
C GLY A 694 9.94 -33.13 -27.20
N THR A 695 9.23 -33.45 -26.12
CA THR A 695 7.84 -33.93 -26.17
C THR A 695 6.87 -32.72 -25.99
N PRO A 696 5.91 -32.52 -26.89
CA PRO A 696 4.96 -31.41 -26.78
C PRO A 696 4.07 -31.50 -25.53
N VAL A 697 3.65 -30.34 -25.00
CA VAL A 697 2.70 -30.25 -23.90
C VAL A 697 1.31 -29.93 -24.45
N ARG A 698 0.30 -30.58 -23.94
CA ARG A 698 -1.09 -30.30 -24.31
C ARG A 698 -1.47 -28.87 -23.97
N ARG A 699 -1.85 -28.09 -24.99
CA ARG A 699 -2.25 -26.67 -24.87
C ARG A 699 -3.52 -26.42 -24.06
N ASP A 700 -4.38 -27.43 -23.95
CA ASP A 700 -5.69 -27.34 -23.28
C ASP A 700 -5.62 -27.69 -21.78
N ILE A 701 -4.38 -27.85 -21.25
CA ILE A 701 -4.13 -28.16 -19.86
C ILE A 701 -3.49 -26.95 -19.15
N ALA A 702 -3.96 -26.65 -17.94
CA ALA A 702 -3.24 -25.84 -16.97
C ALA A 702 -2.99 -26.64 -15.70
N MET A 703 -2.01 -26.24 -14.92
CA MET A 703 -1.63 -26.97 -13.72
C MET A 703 -1.18 -26.06 -12.58
N THR A 704 -1.38 -26.51 -11.35
CA THR A 704 -0.86 -25.88 -10.14
C THR A 704 -0.56 -26.92 -9.10
N GLY A 705 0.58 -26.81 -8.42
CA GLY A 705 1.01 -27.70 -7.39
C GLY A 705 2.46 -27.47 -7.02
N GLU A 706 2.78 -27.61 -5.74
CA GLU A 706 4.16 -27.63 -5.27
C GLU A 706 4.77 -29.00 -5.54
N ILE A 707 6.05 -29.04 -5.90
CA ILE A 707 6.76 -30.30 -6.13
C ILE A 707 7.85 -30.52 -5.08
N SER A 708 7.89 -31.71 -4.51
CA SER A 708 9.01 -32.14 -3.67
C SER A 708 10.12 -32.78 -4.52
N ILE A 709 11.35 -32.82 -4.01
CA ILE A 709 12.49 -33.49 -4.67
C ILE A 709 12.26 -35.00 -4.94
N ARG A 710 11.24 -35.59 -4.34
CA ARG A 710 10.83 -37.00 -4.56
C ARG A 710 9.65 -37.11 -5.53
N GLY A 711 9.17 -36.01 -6.08
CA GLY A 711 8.04 -35.96 -7.03
C GLY A 711 6.66 -35.96 -6.39
N ARG A 712 6.51 -35.89 -5.06
CA ARG A 712 5.19 -35.66 -4.45
C ARG A 712 4.66 -34.30 -4.84
N VAL A 713 3.39 -34.25 -5.16
CA VAL A 713 2.64 -33.00 -5.41
C VAL A 713 1.95 -32.59 -4.11
N LEU A 714 2.28 -31.38 -3.63
CA LEU A 714 1.81 -30.85 -2.36
C LEU A 714 0.68 -29.82 -2.59
N PRO A 715 -0.20 -29.63 -1.60
CA PRO A 715 -1.38 -28.77 -1.73
C PRO A 715 -1.01 -27.28 -1.89
N ILE A 716 -1.96 -26.55 -2.46
CA ILE A 716 -1.80 -25.11 -2.78
C ILE A 716 -3.00 -24.31 -2.28
N GLY A 717 -2.81 -23.01 -2.12
CA GLY A 717 -3.89 -22.07 -1.83
C GLY A 717 -4.47 -21.39 -3.09
N GLY A 718 -5.64 -20.74 -2.92
CA GLY A 718 -6.29 -19.94 -3.96
C GLY A 718 -6.81 -20.75 -5.16
N LEU A 719 -7.27 -21.97 -4.92
CA LEU A 719 -7.75 -22.86 -6.00
C LEU A 719 -8.96 -22.27 -6.73
N LYS A 720 -9.87 -21.60 -6.04
CA LYS A 720 -11.03 -20.93 -6.62
C LYS A 720 -10.63 -19.91 -7.68
N GLU A 721 -9.73 -19.01 -7.34
CA GLU A 721 -9.25 -17.95 -8.23
C GLU A 721 -8.44 -18.50 -9.40
N LYS A 722 -7.58 -19.49 -9.13
CA LYS A 722 -6.76 -20.18 -10.15
C LYS A 722 -7.61 -20.87 -11.21
N THR A 723 -8.67 -21.57 -10.79
CA THR A 723 -9.58 -22.26 -11.72
C THR A 723 -10.41 -21.31 -12.57
N MET A 724 -10.78 -20.17 -12.03
CA MET A 724 -11.40 -19.09 -12.78
C MET A 724 -10.47 -18.54 -13.88
N ALA A 725 -9.19 -18.33 -13.56
CA ALA A 725 -8.21 -17.91 -14.55
C ALA A 725 -8.06 -18.95 -15.67
N ALA A 726 -7.99 -20.24 -15.31
CA ALA A 726 -7.95 -21.33 -16.29
C ALA A 726 -9.16 -21.31 -17.24
N LEU A 727 -10.37 -21.13 -16.71
CA LEU A 727 -11.60 -21.03 -17.51
C LEU A 727 -11.57 -19.81 -18.45
N ARG A 728 -11.16 -18.64 -17.96
CA ARG A 728 -11.04 -17.41 -18.77
C ARG A 728 -10.03 -17.56 -19.91
N HIS A 729 -8.94 -18.28 -19.66
CA HIS A 729 -7.91 -18.57 -20.68
C HIS A 729 -8.36 -19.61 -21.71
N GLY A 730 -9.49 -20.30 -21.47
CA GLY A 730 -10.04 -21.31 -22.38
C GLY A 730 -9.44 -22.71 -22.19
N VAL A 731 -8.78 -22.96 -21.09
CA VAL A 731 -8.27 -24.28 -20.69
C VAL A 731 -9.44 -25.24 -20.44
N LYS A 732 -9.27 -26.51 -20.78
CA LYS A 732 -10.29 -27.55 -20.57
C LYS A 732 -10.02 -28.45 -19.37
N THR A 733 -8.76 -28.67 -19.06
CA THR A 733 -8.35 -29.58 -17.99
C THR A 733 -7.40 -28.86 -17.03
N VAL A 734 -7.66 -28.98 -15.75
CA VAL A 734 -6.78 -28.43 -14.70
C VAL A 734 -6.24 -29.56 -13.84
N ILE A 735 -4.91 -29.65 -13.75
CA ILE A 735 -4.22 -30.60 -12.88
C ILE A 735 -3.99 -29.93 -11.53
N ILE A 736 -4.47 -30.59 -10.46
CA ILE A 736 -4.37 -30.08 -9.08
C ILE A 736 -3.91 -31.19 -8.14
N PRO A 737 -3.31 -30.85 -6.99
CA PRO A 737 -2.95 -31.83 -5.97
C PRO A 737 -4.19 -32.56 -5.43
N HIS A 738 -4.07 -33.85 -5.16
CA HIS A 738 -5.16 -34.65 -4.59
C HIS A 738 -5.64 -34.09 -3.25
N GLU A 739 -4.75 -33.58 -2.40
CA GLU A 739 -5.10 -32.99 -1.10
C GLU A 739 -6.00 -31.73 -1.22
N ASN A 740 -6.08 -31.12 -2.41
CA ASN A 740 -7.01 -30.02 -2.71
C ASN A 740 -8.41 -30.49 -3.18
N GLU A 741 -8.73 -31.80 -3.16
CA GLU A 741 -10.06 -32.30 -3.52
C GLU A 741 -11.17 -31.64 -2.70
N LYS A 742 -10.91 -31.40 -1.41
CA LYS A 742 -11.86 -30.72 -0.50
C LYS A 742 -12.21 -29.30 -0.99
N ASP A 743 -11.26 -28.60 -1.58
CA ASP A 743 -11.40 -27.21 -2.03
C ASP A 743 -12.25 -27.11 -3.32
N LEU A 744 -12.46 -28.23 -4.03
CA LEU A 744 -13.40 -28.31 -5.16
C LEU A 744 -14.84 -27.95 -4.78
N GLN A 745 -15.21 -28.12 -3.52
CA GLN A 745 -16.54 -27.77 -3.02
C GLN A 745 -16.74 -26.24 -2.96
N GLU A 746 -15.67 -25.48 -2.89
CA GLU A 746 -15.69 -24.02 -2.85
C GLU A 746 -15.73 -23.35 -4.23
N ILE A 747 -15.44 -24.14 -5.28
CA ILE A 747 -15.45 -23.68 -6.68
C ILE A 747 -16.89 -23.54 -7.15
N ASP A 748 -17.17 -22.45 -7.84
CA ASP A 748 -18.47 -22.20 -8.48
C ASP A 748 -18.92 -23.37 -9.37
N GLN A 749 -20.20 -23.68 -9.34
CA GLN A 749 -20.76 -24.81 -10.12
C GLN A 749 -20.56 -24.63 -11.63
N THR A 750 -20.57 -23.41 -12.12
CA THR A 750 -20.36 -23.08 -13.55
C THR A 750 -18.94 -23.47 -13.96
N VAL A 751 -17.94 -23.09 -13.15
CA VAL A 751 -16.54 -23.42 -13.37
C VAL A 751 -16.32 -24.93 -13.25
N ARG A 752 -16.92 -25.55 -12.22
CA ARG A 752 -16.81 -26.99 -11.99
C ARG A 752 -17.37 -27.86 -13.11
N ARG A 753 -18.40 -27.36 -13.80
CA ARG A 753 -19.00 -28.07 -14.96
C ARG A 753 -18.23 -27.84 -16.25
N ALA A 754 -17.53 -26.71 -16.36
CA ALA A 754 -16.80 -26.30 -17.55
C ALA A 754 -15.37 -26.85 -17.62
N LEU A 755 -14.78 -27.19 -16.49
CA LEU A 755 -13.40 -27.70 -16.39
C LEU A 755 -13.37 -29.18 -15.94
N ASN A 756 -12.45 -29.92 -16.53
CA ASN A 756 -12.11 -31.27 -16.05
C ASN A 756 -10.98 -31.16 -15.01
N PHE A 757 -11.17 -31.72 -13.83
CA PHE A 757 -10.15 -31.73 -12.79
C PHE A 757 -9.43 -33.07 -12.74
N LEU A 758 -8.10 -33.03 -12.79
CA LEU A 758 -7.26 -34.21 -12.61
C LEU A 758 -6.52 -34.08 -11.27
N LEU A 759 -6.88 -34.96 -10.33
CA LEU A 759 -6.26 -35.06 -9.02
C LEU A 759 -4.99 -35.90 -9.10
N VAL A 760 -3.89 -35.36 -8.60
CA VAL A 760 -2.56 -36.02 -8.68
C VAL A 760 -1.84 -35.97 -7.35
N ASP A 761 -1.17 -37.09 -6.98
CA ASP A 761 -0.30 -37.19 -5.81
C ASP A 761 1.18 -37.11 -6.17
N HIS A 762 1.50 -37.38 -7.45
CA HIS A 762 2.87 -37.51 -7.92
C HIS A 762 3.08 -36.87 -9.28
N ALA A 763 4.28 -36.31 -9.48
CA ALA A 763 4.65 -35.63 -10.70
C ALA A 763 4.66 -36.53 -11.95
N ASP A 764 4.87 -37.84 -11.80
CA ASP A 764 4.79 -38.79 -12.92
C ASP A 764 3.38 -38.78 -13.55
N ALA A 765 2.32 -38.73 -12.72
CA ALA A 765 0.94 -38.63 -13.21
C ALA A 765 0.67 -37.29 -13.93
N VAL A 766 1.31 -36.20 -13.46
CA VAL A 766 1.26 -34.89 -14.14
C VAL A 766 1.88 -34.98 -15.53
N LEU A 767 3.08 -35.56 -15.63
CA LEU A 767 3.82 -35.68 -16.88
C LEU A 767 3.09 -36.60 -17.88
N ASP A 768 2.51 -37.71 -17.39
CA ASP A 768 1.75 -38.64 -18.25
C ASP A 768 0.47 -38.01 -18.80
N ALA A 769 -0.19 -37.13 -18.05
CA ALA A 769 -1.40 -36.43 -18.47
C ALA A 769 -1.09 -35.23 -19.40
N ALA A 770 0.00 -34.52 -19.15
CA ALA A 770 0.31 -33.27 -19.82
C ALA A 770 1.14 -33.43 -21.10
N LEU A 771 2.02 -34.43 -21.17
CA LEU A 771 2.91 -34.65 -22.33
C LEU A 771 2.22 -35.49 -23.41
N VAL A 772 2.29 -35.02 -24.66
CA VAL A 772 1.74 -35.73 -25.82
C VAL A 772 2.75 -36.80 -26.25
N ARG A 773 2.70 -37.95 -25.61
CA ARG A 773 3.52 -39.10 -26.04
C ARG A 773 2.88 -39.75 -27.25
N PRO A 774 3.65 -40.16 -28.28
CA PRO A 774 3.12 -40.96 -29.37
C PRO A 774 2.52 -42.24 -28.76
N VAL A 775 1.29 -42.56 -29.15
CA VAL A 775 0.65 -43.81 -28.73
C VAL A 775 1.56 -44.95 -29.15
N GLN A 776 2.28 -45.57 -28.22
CA GLN A 776 2.92 -46.86 -28.48
C GLN A 776 1.77 -47.83 -28.72
N GLU A 777 1.61 -48.26 -29.98
CA GLU A 777 0.79 -49.42 -30.28
C GLU A 777 1.27 -50.55 -29.36
N GLU A 778 0.43 -50.93 -28.39
CA GLU A 778 0.70 -52.16 -27.62
C GLU A 778 0.95 -53.27 -28.64
N PRO A 779 2.10 -54.00 -28.55
CA PRO A 779 2.34 -55.09 -29.44
C PRO A 779 1.20 -56.07 -29.34
N ALA A 780 0.48 -56.28 -30.44
CA ALA A 780 -0.67 -57.16 -30.54
C ALA A 780 -0.37 -58.46 -29.80
N VAL A 781 -1.06 -58.65 -28.66
CA VAL A 781 -1.00 -59.92 -27.92
C VAL A 781 -1.47 -61.02 -28.87
N ARG A 782 -0.48 -61.77 -29.40
CA ARG A 782 -0.75 -63.04 -30.14
C ARG A 782 -1.60 -63.90 -29.21
N LYS A 783 -2.90 -64.06 -29.53
CA LYS A 783 -3.79 -65.04 -28.93
C LYS A 783 -3.21 -66.42 -29.25
N THR A 784 -2.42 -66.99 -28.36
CA THR A 784 -2.12 -68.40 -28.35
C THR A 784 -3.43 -69.13 -28.09
N THR A 785 -3.92 -69.80 -29.15
CA THR A 785 -5.01 -70.74 -29.09
C THR A 785 -4.59 -71.89 -28.22
N GLU A 786 -4.87 -71.86 -26.92
CA GLU A 786 -4.84 -73.11 -26.12
C GLU A 786 -6.02 -74.01 -26.45
N ARG A 787 -5.69 -75.18 -26.96
CA ARG A 787 -6.58 -76.29 -27.15
C ARG A 787 -7.14 -76.75 -25.79
N VAL A 788 -8.42 -76.48 -25.54
CA VAL A 788 -9.13 -77.06 -24.43
C VAL A 788 -9.41 -78.53 -24.73
N LEU A 789 -8.82 -79.43 -23.92
CA LEU A 789 -9.21 -80.80 -23.81
C LEU A 789 -10.42 -80.93 -22.87
N PRO A 790 -11.43 -81.78 -23.17
CA PRO A 790 -12.61 -81.89 -22.38
C PRO A 790 -12.36 -82.70 -21.10
N VAL A 791 -12.72 -82.13 -19.92
CA VAL A 791 -12.75 -82.86 -18.67
C VAL A 791 -14.17 -83.29 -18.42
N ALA A 792 -14.28 -84.61 -18.03
CA ALA A 792 -15.49 -85.33 -17.79
C ALA A 792 -16.31 -84.79 -16.61
N GLN A 793 -17.60 -84.80 -16.74
CA GLN A 793 -18.59 -84.65 -15.68
C GLN A 793 -18.47 -85.74 -14.60
N HIS A 794 -18.49 -85.34 -13.32
CA HIS A 794 -18.98 -86.23 -12.23
C HIS A 794 -20.00 -85.51 -11.35
N ASP A 795 -21.12 -86.14 -11.19
CA ASP A 795 -22.31 -85.68 -10.49
C ASP A 795 -22.17 -85.68 -8.97
N THR A 796 -23.09 -84.95 -8.37
CA THR A 796 -23.78 -85.12 -7.08
C THR A 796 -23.02 -84.95 -5.78
N ALA A 797 -23.46 -84.06 -4.92
CA ALA A 797 -24.43 -84.22 -3.84
C ALA A 797 -24.41 -83.03 -2.87
N GLN A 798 -25.54 -82.44 -2.64
CA GLN A 798 -25.93 -81.69 -1.42
C GLN A 798 -26.19 -82.70 -0.29
N PRO A 799 -26.52 -82.35 0.96
CA PRO A 799 -26.43 -81.11 1.75
C PRO A 799 -25.93 -81.34 3.20
N ASN A 800 -25.70 -80.34 3.98
CA ASN A 800 -26.33 -80.16 5.33
C ASN A 800 -25.69 -79.02 6.14
N GLN A 801 -26.53 -78.11 6.50
CA GLN A 801 -26.88 -77.57 7.83
C GLN A 801 -25.79 -77.52 8.93
N GLY A 802 -25.61 -76.39 9.51
CA GLY A 802 -25.76 -76.32 10.96
C GLY A 802 -24.75 -75.47 11.76
N ILE A 803 -25.27 -74.39 12.33
CA ILE A 803 -25.10 -73.93 13.71
C ILE A 803 -23.92 -73.08 14.11
N ARG A 804 -24.25 -71.88 14.45
CA ARG A 804 -23.95 -71.03 15.63
C ARG A 804 -22.56 -71.19 16.32
N GLN A 805 -21.75 -70.17 16.32
CA GLN A 805 -21.60 -69.29 17.51
C GLN A 805 -20.96 -67.94 17.06
#